data_8578be9f9874b647218ff042bddfc9c5
#
_entry.id   8578be9f9874b647218ff042bddfc9c5
#
_cell.length_a   1.000
_cell.length_b   1.000
_cell.length_c   1.000
_cell.angle_alpha   90.00
_cell.angle_beta   90.00
_cell.angle_gamma   90.00
#
_symmetry.space_group_name_H-M   'P 1'
#
loop_
_entity.id
_entity.type
_entity.pdbx_description
1 polymer ?
#
loop_
_entity_poly.entity_id
_entity_poly.type
_entity_poly.pdbx_seq_one_letter_code
_entity_poly.pdbx_strand_id
1 'polypeptide(L)'
;MNSEYILPLTGSRASEITLERVGGKAASLARLVEAGLPVPGGFVVSTAAYARFVEENDLGSRVEAALAAVDPARPSTLEAASRTIGDAFAGGSMPNDVAAAIAAAYVALEGSPAVAVRSSATAEDLPDLSFAGQQETYLNVRGVEAVQAAIVRCWASLWTARAIGYRARHEVDQQTVRLAVVVQRLVAAEAAGIMFTANPMNGRRDEVAINAAWGLGEAVVSGEVSPDTIVADKATGEVKEIAIGDKAVMTVPALHGTAQQPVGPARRAARVLDDAQVRELVALGRRVEALYDAPQDVEWCWAEGAFYVLQSRPITTLGSPGSSLARQAGAWRSEKIPPPSEWKGPNPKARYMRNNIVELIPDPMTPLFATLGRRVINERMSRAMAEYLGRSGLISDEIVIPIHGYAYYNGEFSRGAIGWILLHSVGIMRRMFTGAIERWQEARASYKAAVADGQARPWRTFSTTAILDAVPAVLGEAIAYYVACVSGLIPAAWISEGLFTIVYKTLIRRRDDPGAATFLLGFDSVPIRGEKALYDLAAWARARPALAELLLDTPTDQLAAGARMAPCGPPCGLDTMPVPDAAREAWEEWRARFRAHLAQYGATIYDLDLQKPTPADDPAPTLGTFKLFLRGEGSDPHARQAAA
;
A
#
# COMPACT_ATOMS: atom_id res chain seq x y z
N MET A 1 5.47 -11.64 41.22
CA MET A 1 5.75 -10.79 40.04
C MET A 1 5.33 -9.38 40.38
N ASN A 2 6.18 -8.39 40.09
CA ASN A 2 5.82 -7.00 40.34
C ASN A 2 4.68 -6.63 39.35
N SER A 3 3.46 -6.48 39.82
CA SER A 3 2.26 -6.27 39.04
C SER A 3 2.22 -4.90 38.33
N GLU A 4 3.17 -4.04 38.63
CA GLU A 4 3.30 -2.72 38.02
C GLU A 4 3.87 -2.82 36.61
N TYR A 5 4.92 -3.65 36.38
CA TYR A 5 5.63 -3.73 35.11
C TYR A 5 5.12 -4.83 34.19
N ILE A 6 4.62 -5.94 34.74
CA ILE A 6 4.21 -7.13 33.99
C ILE A 6 2.75 -7.50 34.29
N LEU A 7 1.98 -7.65 33.23
CA LEU A 7 0.59 -8.10 33.25
C LEU A 7 0.46 -9.38 32.41
N PRO A 8 -0.01 -10.51 32.97
CA PRO A 8 -0.24 -11.71 32.16
C PRO A 8 -1.42 -11.50 31.19
N LEU A 9 -1.30 -12.00 29.96
CA LEU A 9 -2.41 -12.00 28.99
C LEU A 9 -3.53 -12.99 29.38
N THR A 10 -3.22 -14.00 30.21
CA THR A 10 -4.17 -15.03 30.68
C THR A 10 -4.34 -14.96 32.19
N GLY A 11 -5.58 -15.09 32.70
CA GLY A 11 -5.87 -15.16 34.13
C GLY A 11 -6.76 -14.02 34.65
N SER A 12 -7.05 -14.02 35.97
CA SER A 12 -8.10 -13.25 36.65
C SER A 12 -7.83 -11.74 36.87
N ARG A 13 -6.96 -11.09 36.08
CA ARG A 13 -6.61 -9.67 36.26
C ARG A 13 -7.08 -8.75 35.13
N ALA A 14 -8.20 -9.07 34.51
CA ALA A 14 -8.75 -8.25 33.43
C ALA A 14 -9.03 -6.78 33.84
N SER A 15 -9.38 -6.54 35.10
CA SER A 15 -9.61 -5.19 35.62
C SER A 15 -8.36 -4.31 35.74
N GLU A 16 -7.17 -4.90 35.68
CA GLU A 16 -5.88 -4.20 35.69
C GLU A 16 -5.41 -3.82 34.26
N ILE A 17 -6.05 -4.37 33.24
CA ILE A 17 -5.71 -4.16 31.81
C ILE A 17 -6.52 -2.97 31.29
N THR A 18 -5.95 -1.77 31.44
CA THR A 18 -6.54 -0.54 30.89
C THR A 18 -5.72 -0.08 29.68
N LEU A 19 -6.36 0.62 28.75
CA LEU A 19 -5.70 1.16 27.56
C LEU A 19 -4.44 1.97 27.89
N GLU A 20 -4.48 2.75 28.97
CA GLU A 20 -3.35 3.58 29.41
C GLU A 20 -2.15 2.75 29.89
N ARG A 21 -2.38 1.56 30.47
CA ARG A 21 -1.33 0.69 31.00
C ARG A 21 -0.74 -0.25 29.96
N VAL A 22 -1.54 -0.69 28.99
CA VAL A 22 -1.12 -1.78 28.09
C VAL A 22 -1.21 -1.44 26.61
N GLY A 23 -1.79 -0.31 26.23
CA GLY A 23 -2.02 0.07 24.82
C GLY A 23 -3.11 -0.74 24.12
N GLY A 24 -3.47 -0.35 22.91
CA GLY A 24 -4.62 -0.87 22.16
C GLY A 24 -4.51 -2.36 21.84
N LYS A 25 -3.39 -2.83 21.28
CA LYS A 25 -3.20 -4.25 20.93
C LYS A 25 -3.33 -5.18 22.14
N ALA A 26 -2.67 -4.83 23.24
CA ALA A 26 -2.71 -5.66 24.44
C ALA A 26 -4.10 -5.66 25.07
N ALA A 27 -4.79 -4.52 25.09
CA ALA A 27 -6.16 -4.43 25.59
C ALA A 27 -7.12 -5.28 24.72
N SER A 28 -6.97 -5.24 23.41
CA SER A 28 -7.74 -6.08 22.48
C SER A 28 -7.47 -7.57 22.71
N LEU A 29 -6.21 -8.00 22.80
CA LEU A 29 -5.85 -9.39 23.08
C LEU A 29 -6.41 -9.87 24.43
N ALA A 30 -6.33 -9.07 25.48
CA ALA A 30 -6.86 -9.42 26.78
C ALA A 30 -8.38 -9.62 26.75
N ARG A 31 -9.10 -8.76 26.03
CA ARG A 31 -10.55 -8.88 25.82
C ARG A 31 -10.92 -10.17 25.07
N LEU A 32 -10.13 -10.54 24.07
CA LEU A 32 -10.31 -11.80 23.33
C LEU A 32 -10.08 -13.01 24.25
N VAL A 33 -9.06 -12.98 25.09
CA VAL A 33 -8.77 -14.05 26.08
C VAL A 33 -9.90 -14.16 27.09
N GLU A 34 -10.39 -13.05 27.63
CA GLU A 34 -11.52 -13.01 28.57
C GLU A 34 -12.81 -13.62 27.98
N ALA A 35 -13.03 -13.40 26.68
CA ALA A 35 -14.13 -13.99 25.95
C ALA A 35 -13.92 -15.49 25.58
N GLY A 36 -12.84 -16.13 26.05
CA GLY A 36 -12.52 -17.51 25.78
C GLY A 36 -12.20 -17.81 24.32
N LEU A 37 -11.62 -16.84 23.60
CA LEU A 37 -11.14 -17.02 22.23
C LEU A 37 -9.71 -17.59 22.24
N PRO A 38 -9.31 -18.37 21.23
CA PRO A 38 -8.01 -19.04 21.17
C PRO A 38 -6.90 -18.03 20.84
N VAL A 39 -6.36 -17.37 21.85
CA VAL A 39 -5.25 -16.44 21.77
C VAL A 39 -4.01 -17.10 22.34
N PRO A 40 -2.84 -17.08 21.68
CA PRO A 40 -1.60 -17.62 22.24
C PRO A 40 -1.23 -16.93 23.56
N GLY A 41 -0.80 -17.70 24.56
CA GLY A 41 -0.42 -17.18 25.86
C GLY A 41 0.78 -16.23 25.81
N GLY A 42 0.92 -15.38 26.83
CA GLY A 42 1.98 -14.41 26.92
C GLY A 42 1.81 -13.43 28.09
N PHE A 43 2.54 -12.32 28.03
CA PHE A 43 2.45 -11.23 28.98
C PHE A 43 2.63 -9.87 28.31
N VAL A 44 2.24 -8.83 29.01
CA VAL A 44 2.42 -7.43 28.57
C VAL A 44 3.43 -6.75 29.49
N VAL A 45 4.43 -6.11 28.91
CA VAL A 45 5.29 -5.14 29.58
C VAL A 45 4.58 -3.79 29.53
N SER A 46 4.19 -3.27 30.70
CA SER A 46 3.31 -2.12 30.83
C SER A 46 4.00 -0.80 30.44
N THR A 47 3.19 0.25 30.28
CA THR A 47 3.67 1.63 30.10
C THR A 47 4.48 2.14 31.29
N ALA A 48 4.30 1.59 32.51
CA ALA A 48 5.12 1.92 33.68
C ALA A 48 6.57 1.45 33.50
N ALA A 49 6.78 0.27 32.89
CA ALA A 49 8.14 -0.21 32.58
C ALA A 49 8.83 0.69 31.55
N TYR A 50 8.10 1.18 30.53
CA TYR A 50 8.61 2.17 29.60
C TYR A 50 9.02 3.47 30.31
N ALA A 51 8.15 4.00 31.16
CA ALA A 51 8.43 5.22 31.92
C ALA A 51 9.68 5.05 32.82
N ARG A 52 9.79 3.90 33.50
CA ARG A 52 10.95 3.57 34.34
C ARG A 52 12.25 3.48 33.54
N PHE A 53 12.21 2.91 32.33
CA PHE A 53 13.37 2.87 31.42
C PHE A 53 13.78 4.27 30.96
N VAL A 54 12.82 5.11 30.59
CA VAL A 54 13.05 6.51 30.16
C VAL A 54 13.66 7.32 31.29
N GLU A 55 13.17 7.17 32.52
CA GLU A 55 13.67 7.86 33.72
C GLU A 55 15.09 7.45 34.06
N GLU A 56 15.38 6.13 34.14
CA GLU A 56 16.71 5.60 34.53
C GLU A 56 17.83 6.04 33.60
N ASN A 57 17.50 6.23 32.30
CA ASN A 57 18.46 6.58 31.26
C ASN A 57 18.44 8.07 30.89
N ASP A 58 17.70 8.91 31.62
CA ASP A 58 17.53 10.34 31.34
C ASP A 58 17.14 10.63 29.86
N LEU A 59 16.27 9.75 29.30
CA LEU A 59 15.87 9.86 27.90
C LEU A 59 14.85 10.99 27.67
N GLY A 60 14.11 11.40 28.68
CA GLY A 60 13.09 12.46 28.56
C GLY A 60 13.66 13.75 28.03
N SER A 61 14.75 14.26 28.65
CA SER A 61 15.44 15.48 28.22
C SER A 61 16.04 15.37 26.82
N ARG A 62 16.58 14.20 26.46
CA ARG A 62 17.14 13.93 25.13
C ARG A 62 16.06 13.91 24.05
N VAL A 63 14.92 13.27 24.32
CA VAL A 63 13.75 13.27 23.43
C VAL A 63 13.23 14.67 23.23
N GLU A 64 13.05 15.44 24.30
CA GLU A 64 12.59 16.83 24.22
C GLU A 64 13.53 17.70 23.38
N ALA A 65 14.84 17.63 23.62
CA ALA A 65 15.84 18.36 22.85
C ALA A 65 15.83 17.98 21.36
N ALA A 66 15.68 16.70 21.04
CA ALA A 66 15.60 16.24 19.66
C ALA A 66 14.31 16.72 18.97
N LEU A 67 13.18 16.70 19.67
CA LEU A 67 11.89 17.17 19.15
C LEU A 67 11.80 18.69 19.00
N ALA A 68 12.51 19.47 19.82
CA ALA A 68 12.56 20.92 19.71
C ALA A 68 13.11 21.41 18.36
N ALA A 69 13.92 20.59 17.69
CA ALA A 69 14.49 20.87 16.38
C ALA A 69 13.61 20.38 15.21
N VAL A 70 12.47 19.75 15.50
CA VAL A 70 11.59 19.17 14.48
C VAL A 70 10.73 20.24 13.82
N ASP A 71 10.83 20.33 12.49
CA ASP A 71 9.87 21.00 11.64
C ASP A 71 9.05 19.93 10.91
N PRO A 72 7.74 19.79 11.19
CA PRO A 72 6.91 18.76 10.55
C PRO A 72 6.83 18.86 9.03
N ALA A 73 7.13 20.03 8.47
CA ALA A 73 7.20 20.26 7.03
C ALA A 73 8.53 19.81 6.42
N ARG A 74 9.52 19.46 7.23
CA ARG A 74 10.85 19.04 6.80
C ARG A 74 11.18 17.62 7.23
N PRO A 75 11.02 16.61 6.34
CA PRO A 75 11.31 15.20 6.65
C PRO A 75 12.70 14.95 7.27
N SER A 76 13.72 15.68 6.83
CA SER A 76 15.08 15.55 7.36
C SER A 76 15.20 15.85 8.86
N THR A 77 14.41 16.78 9.38
CA THR A 77 14.40 17.08 10.83
C THR A 77 13.74 15.93 11.61
N LEU A 78 12.71 15.31 11.04
CA LEU A 78 12.06 14.13 11.60
C LEU A 78 13.02 12.93 11.64
N GLU A 79 13.76 12.70 10.55
CA GLU A 79 14.75 11.61 10.48
C GLU A 79 15.92 11.84 11.45
N ALA A 80 16.41 13.09 11.56
CA ALA A 80 17.46 13.43 12.52
C ALA A 80 17.00 13.20 13.95
N ALA A 81 15.82 13.67 14.32
CA ALA A 81 15.24 13.45 15.65
C ALA A 81 15.05 11.95 15.94
N SER A 82 14.49 11.21 14.96
CA SER A 82 14.29 9.77 15.06
C SER A 82 15.60 9.02 15.31
N ARG A 83 16.65 9.36 14.57
CA ARG A 83 17.98 8.74 14.73
C ARG A 83 18.57 9.03 16.11
N THR A 84 18.60 10.31 16.50
CA THR A 84 19.13 10.75 17.81
C THR A 84 18.41 10.06 18.96
N ILE A 85 17.08 9.94 18.88
CA ILE A 85 16.30 9.28 19.92
C ILE A 85 16.51 7.75 19.85
N GLY A 86 16.53 7.15 18.66
CA GLY A 86 16.79 5.72 18.48
C GLY A 86 18.13 5.28 19.05
N ASP A 87 19.19 6.05 18.78
CA ASP A 87 20.54 5.80 19.34
C ASP A 87 20.55 5.93 20.87
N ALA A 88 19.80 6.91 21.41
CA ALA A 88 19.69 7.08 22.85
C ALA A 88 18.99 5.88 23.54
N PHE A 89 17.91 5.35 22.92
CA PHE A 89 17.25 4.13 23.40
C PHE A 89 18.14 2.90 23.28
N ALA A 90 18.84 2.73 22.16
CA ALA A 90 19.75 1.60 21.94
C ALA A 90 20.95 1.59 22.92
N GLY A 91 21.41 2.77 23.33
CA GLY A 91 22.48 2.92 24.34
C GLY A 91 22.00 2.82 25.80
N GLY A 92 20.69 2.76 26.03
CA GLY A 92 20.11 2.71 27.38
C GLY A 92 20.26 1.34 28.03
N SER A 93 20.43 1.34 29.37
CA SER A 93 20.49 0.13 30.18
C SER A 93 19.12 -0.21 30.75
N MET A 94 18.69 -1.47 30.64
CA MET A 94 17.43 -1.94 31.22
C MET A 94 17.51 -1.87 32.77
N PRO A 95 16.59 -1.16 33.47
CA PRO A 95 16.58 -1.12 34.93
C PRO A 95 16.47 -2.51 35.53
N ASN A 96 17.23 -2.78 36.61
CA ASN A 96 17.35 -4.12 37.18
C ASN A 96 16.01 -4.72 37.63
N ASP A 97 15.12 -3.90 38.17
CA ASP A 97 13.78 -4.29 38.61
C ASP A 97 12.86 -4.68 37.43
N VAL A 98 12.95 -3.94 36.35
CA VAL A 98 12.22 -4.24 35.09
C VAL A 98 12.81 -5.48 34.41
N ALA A 99 14.17 -5.58 34.34
CA ALA A 99 14.88 -6.73 33.80
C ALA A 99 14.50 -8.04 34.51
N ALA A 100 14.50 -8.02 35.86
CA ALA A 100 14.13 -9.17 36.67
C ALA A 100 12.65 -9.56 36.47
N ALA A 101 11.73 -8.56 36.35
CA ALA A 101 10.33 -8.82 36.13
C ALA A 101 10.07 -9.46 34.74
N ILE A 102 10.74 -8.96 33.70
CA ILE A 102 10.66 -9.54 32.34
C ILE A 102 11.24 -10.97 32.33
N ALA A 103 12.40 -11.18 32.94
CA ALA A 103 13.02 -12.50 33.02
C ALA A 103 12.11 -13.53 33.71
N ALA A 104 11.55 -13.16 34.87
CA ALA A 104 10.62 -14.01 35.62
C ALA A 104 9.38 -14.36 34.81
N ALA A 105 8.81 -13.37 34.08
CA ALA A 105 7.65 -13.59 33.24
C ALA A 105 7.95 -14.48 32.03
N TYR A 106 9.09 -14.30 31.38
CA TYR A 106 9.50 -15.13 30.25
C TYR A 106 9.80 -16.58 30.66
N VAL A 107 10.47 -16.78 31.78
CA VAL A 107 10.74 -18.13 32.36
C VAL A 107 9.43 -18.83 32.75
N ALA A 108 8.44 -18.07 33.21
CA ALA A 108 7.10 -18.61 33.52
C ALA A 108 6.33 -19.10 32.28
N LEU A 109 6.74 -18.71 31.07
CA LEU A 109 6.28 -19.33 29.82
C LEU A 109 6.96 -20.71 29.68
N GLU A 110 6.21 -21.78 29.87
CA GLU A 110 6.73 -23.15 29.87
C GLU A 110 7.67 -23.43 28.67
N GLY A 111 8.88 -23.96 28.97
CA GLY A 111 9.86 -24.37 27.97
C GLY A 111 10.65 -23.22 27.32
N SER A 112 10.62 -22.01 27.88
CA SER A 112 11.30 -20.82 27.30
C SER A 112 11.09 -20.72 25.77
N PRO A 113 9.83 -20.60 25.31
CA PRO A 113 9.49 -20.74 23.90
C PRO A 113 10.01 -19.57 23.06
N ALA A 114 9.99 -19.74 21.76
CA ALA A 114 10.05 -18.59 20.86
C ALA A 114 8.84 -17.67 21.10
N VAL A 115 9.08 -16.36 21.06
CA VAL A 115 8.02 -15.37 21.24
C VAL A 115 7.98 -14.36 20.11
N ALA A 116 6.80 -13.77 19.91
CA ALA A 116 6.60 -12.54 19.17
C ALA A 116 6.62 -11.38 20.15
N VAL A 117 7.42 -10.34 19.89
CA VAL A 117 7.51 -9.13 20.69
C VAL A 117 6.93 -7.99 19.85
N ARG A 118 5.80 -7.43 20.29
CA ARG A 118 4.96 -6.51 19.50
C ARG A 118 4.70 -5.22 20.29
N SER A 119 4.92 -4.09 19.66
CA SER A 119 4.57 -2.79 20.25
C SER A 119 3.05 -2.62 20.39
N SER A 120 2.62 -1.95 21.47
CA SER A 120 1.22 -1.66 21.80
C SER A 120 1.14 -0.22 22.35
N ALA A 121 0.80 0.73 21.47
CA ALA A 121 0.75 2.14 21.84
C ALA A 121 -0.58 2.51 22.51
N THR A 122 -0.51 3.47 23.43
CA THR A 122 -1.72 4.02 24.08
C THR A 122 -2.58 4.86 23.13
N ALA A 123 -2.01 5.34 22.04
CA ALA A 123 -2.69 6.16 21.02
C ALA A 123 -3.07 5.39 19.74
N GLU A 124 -2.88 4.06 19.69
CA GLU A 124 -3.03 3.25 18.47
C GLU A 124 -4.46 3.18 17.94
N ASP A 125 -5.44 3.10 18.84
CA ASP A 125 -6.87 2.90 18.54
C ASP A 125 -7.74 4.08 18.97
N LEU A 126 -7.24 5.30 18.88
CA LEU A 126 -8.09 6.48 19.06
C LEU A 126 -9.12 6.53 17.90
N PRO A 127 -10.41 6.86 18.19
CA PRO A 127 -11.50 6.75 17.22
C PRO A 127 -11.27 7.45 15.87
N ASP A 128 -10.34 8.41 15.83
CA ASP A 128 -10.06 9.26 14.69
C ASP A 128 -8.61 9.14 14.15
N LEU A 129 -7.78 8.25 14.74
CA LEU A 129 -6.37 8.14 14.41
C LEU A 129 -6.00 6.67 14.18
N SER A 130 -5.51 6.36 12.98
CA SER A 130 -4.99 5.02 12.64
C SER A 130 -3.48 5.05 12.54
N PHE A 131 -2.80 4.39 13.46
CA PHE A 131 -1.35 4.17 13.44
C PHE A 131 -0.97 2.86 12.71
N ALA A 132 -1.83 2.39 11.81
CA ALA A 132 -1.59 1.16 11.06
C ALA A 132 -0.23 1.20 10.32
N GLY A 133 0.56 0.14 10.48
CA GLY A 133 1.87 -0.01 9.83
C GLY A 133 2.98 0.89 10.38
N GLN A 134 2.81 1.48 11.56
CA GLN A 134 3.85 2.31 12.20
C GLN A 134 4.58 1.60 13.35
N GLN A 135 4.25 0.34 13.63
CA GLN A 135 4.69 -0.35 14.81
C GLN A 135 5.48 -1.61 14.46
N GLU A 136 6.53 -1.84 15.24
CA GLU A 136 7.47 -2.92 15.03
C GLU A 136 6.99 -4.23 15.67
N THR A 137 7.26 -5.34 14.98
CA THR A 137 7.04 -6.70 15.46
C THR A 137 8.30 -7.51 15.25
N TYR A 138 8.78 -8.16 16.28
CA TYR A 138 9.94 -9.05 16.23
C TYR A 138 9.47 -10.47 16.48
N LEU A 139 9.60 -11.33 15.48
CA LEU A 139 9.18 -12.73 15.54
C LEU A 139 10.35 -13.65 15.87
N ASN A 140 10.04 -14.81 16.49
CA ASN A 140 10.99 -15.86 16.84
C ASN A 140 12.16 -15.38 17.73
N VAL A 141 11.83 -14.53 18.70
CA VAL A 141 12.79 -14.07 19.72
C VAL A 141 12.91 -15.16 20.79
N ARG A 142 14.14 -15.53 21.15
CA ARG A 142 14.43 -16.59 22.14
C ARG A 142 15.46 -16.12 23.17
N GLY A 143 15.22 -16.43 24.43
CA GLY A 143 16.09 -16.08 25.54
C GLY A 143 15.79 -14.71 26.15
N VAL A 144 16.04 -14.59 27.44
CA VAL A 144 15.73 -13.39 28.25
C VAL A 144 16.38 -12.14 27.67
N GLU A 145 17.66 -12.21 27.37
CA GLU A 145 18.41 -11.06 26.83
C GLU A 145 17.90 -10.57 25.51
N ALA A 146 17.58 -11.51 24.58
CA ALA A 146 17.02 -11.17 23.27
C ALA A 146 15.61 -10.57 23.41
N VAL A 147 14.79 -11.05 24.34
CA VAL A 147 13.46 -10.49 24.64
C VAL A 147 13.59 -9.06 25.17
N GLN A 148 14.50 -8.82 26.13
CA GLN A 148 14.76 -7.47 26.65
C GLN A 148 15.23 -6.52 25.56
N ALA A 149 16.16 -6.95 24.68
CA ALA A 149 16.63 -6.16 23.55
C ALA A 149 15.50 -5.86 22.55
N ALA A 150 14.62 -6.82 22.28
CA ALA A 150 13.46 -6.61 21.40
C ALA A 150 12.46 -5.62 22.01
N ILE A 151 12.25 -5.64 23.34
CA ILE A 151 11.41 -4.69 24.06
C ILE A 151 11.95 -3.27 23.91
N VAL A 152 13.27 -3.06 24.10
CA VAL A 152 13.89 -1.73 23.91
C VAL A 152 13.71 -1.24 22.46
N ARG A 153 13.88 -2.12 21.49
CA ARG A 153 13.62 -1.77 20.08
C ARG A 153 12.16 -1.41 19.83
N CYS A 154 11.20 -2.13 20.43
CA CYS A 154 9.79 -1.74 20.39
C CYS A 154 9.60 -0.34 20.98
N TRP A 155 10.18 -0.03 22.13
CA TRP A 155 10.08 1.29 22.73
C TRP A 155 10.68 2.39 21.84
N ALA A 156 11.82 2.12 21.19
CA ALA A 156 12.45 3.04 20.25
C ALA A 156 11.54 3.31 19.02
N SER A 157 10.73 2.33 18.59
CA SER A 157 9.86 2.47 17.43
C SER A 157 8.77 3.55 17.58
N LEU A 158 8.46 3.94 18.83
CA LEU A 158 7.58 5.08 19.11
C LEU A 158 8.13 6.39 18.52
N TRP A 159 9.44 6.47 18.30
CA TRP A 159 10.18 7.64 17.88
C TRP A 159 10.72 7.55 16.46
N THR A 160 10.11 6.70 15.61
CA THR A 160 10.40 6.73 14.17
C THR A 160 10.01 8.08 13.55
N ALA A 161 10.70 8.50 12.51
CA ALA A 161 10.41 9.76 11.79
C ALA A 161 8.94 9.84 11.36
N ARG A 162 8.39 8.70 10.92
CA ARG A 162 6.98 8.57 10.54
C ARG A 162 6.04 8.78 11.72
N ALA A 163 6.33 8.16 12.87
CA ALA A 163 5.51 8.29 14.07
C ALA A 163 5.55 9.72 14.66
N ILE A 164 6.74 10.32 14.73
CA ILE A 164 6.92 11.73 15.15
C ILE A 164 6.14 12.65 14.22
N GLY A 165 6.33 12.52 12.90
CA GLY A 165 5.68 13.37 11.91
C GLY A 165 4.16 13.19 11.86
N TYR A 166 3.66 11.98 12.11
CA TYR A 166 2.22 11.72 12.19
C TYR A 166 1.62 12.44 13.40
N ARG A 167 2.19 12.27 14.60
CA ARG A 167 1.72 12.93 15.81
C ARG A 167 1.81 14.45 15.73
N ALA A 168 2.89 14.99 15.15
CA ALA A 168 3.05 16.42 14.95
C ALA A 168 1.97 17.01 14.03
N ARG A 169 1.58 16.31 12.96
CA ARG A 169 0.51 16.75 12.05
C ARG A 169 -0.90 16.68 12.65
N HIS A 170 -1.11 15.79 13.62
CA HIS A 170 -2.40 15.61 14.29
C HIS A 170 -2.46 16.29 15.67
N GLU A 171 -1.49 17.15 15.98
CA GLU A 171 -1.41 17.91 17.24
C GLU A 171 -1.46 17.01 18.49
N VAL A 172 -0.96 15.77 18.38
CA VAL A 172 -0.85 14.85 19.51
C VAL A 172 0.40 15.23 20.31
N ASP A 173 0.22 15.45 21.60
CA ASP A 173 1.34 15.75 22.49
C ASP A 173 2.32 14.58 22.54
N GLN A 174 3.54 14.85 22.06
CA GLN A 174 4.62 13.87 21.96
C GLN A 174 5.06 13.32 23.33
N GLN A 175 4.87 14.08 24.41
CA GLN A 175 5.32 13.72 25.76
C GLN A 175 4.33 12.80 26.48
N THR A 176 3.06 12.79 26.07
CA THR A 176 2.02 11.98 26.70
C THR A 176 1.94 10.55 26.17
N VAL A 177 2.54 10.29 25.01
CA VAL A 177 2.46 8.98 24.36
C VAL A 177 3.43 8.00 25.01
N ARG A 178 2.90 6.85 25.40
CA ARG A 178 3.65 5.75 26.01
C ARG A 178 3.44 4.46 25.22
N LEU A 179 4.37 3.53 25.36
CA LEU A 179 4.36 2.27 24.65
C LEU A 179 4.47 1.10 25.63
N ALA A 180 3.46 0.25 25.63
CA ALA A 180 3.56 -1.08 26.20
C ALA A 180 4.05 -2.08 25.13
N VAL A 181 4.47 -3.27 25.56
CA VAL A 181 4.98 -4.31 24.66
C VAL A 181 4.32 -5.64 25.00
N VAL A 182 3.70 -6.27 23.99
CA VAL A 182 3.16 -7.61 24.09
C VAL A 182 4.27 -8.61 23.79
N VAL A 183 4.49 -9.55 24.71
CA VAL A 183 5.36 -10.71 24.54
C VAL A 183 4.50 -11.95 24.51
N GLN A 184 4.31 -12.54 23.34
CA GLN A 184 3.37 -13.62 23.09
C GLN A 184 4.07 -14.86 22.54
N ARG A 185 3.66 -16.07 22.96
CA ARG A 185 4.20 -17.32 22.39
C ARG A 185 4.05 -17.32 20.87
N LEU A 186 5.14 -17.60 20.16
CA LEU A 186 5.10 -17.76 18.73
C LEU A 186 4.48 -19.12 18.40
N VAL A 187 3.38 -19.11 17.67
CA VAL A 187 2.77 -20.32 17.11
C VAL A 187 3.55 -20.73 15.87
N ALA A 188 3.93 -22.00 15.78
CA ALA A 188 4.59 -22.56 14.60
C ALA A 188 3.53 -22.79 13.50
N ALA A 189 3.09 -21.71 12.87
CA ALA A 189 1.98 -21.71 11.93
C ALA A 189 2.28 -22.54 10.67
N GLU A 190 1.39 -23.46 10.34
CA GLU A 190 1.33 -24.17 9.05
C GLU A 190 0.73 -23.28 7.96
N ALA A 191 -0.25 -22.47 8.36
CA ALA A 191 -0.90 -21.45 7.54
C ALA A 191 -1.28 -20.24 8.41
N ALA A 192 -1.30 -19.06 7.80
CA ALA A 192 -1.71 -17.83 8.47
C ALA A 192 -2.31 -16.85 7.47
N GLY A 193 -2.97 -15.83 7.99
CA GLY A 193 -3.57 -14.81 7.13
C GLY A 193 -4.37 -13.76 7.88
N ILE A 194 -5.20 -13.09 7.09
CA ILE A 194 -6.09 -12.03 7.56
C ILE A 194 -7.52 -12.43 7.21
N MET A 195 -8.44 -12.18 8.11
CA MET A 195 -9.87 -12.36 7.89
C MET A 195 -10.60 -11.05 8.21
N PHE A 196 -11.35 -10.57 7.24
CA PHE A 196 -12.26 -9.45 7.42
C PHE A 196 -13.67 -10.00 7.68
N THR A 197 -14.26 -9.69 8.83
CA THR A 197 -15.60 -10.19 9.17
C THR A 197 -16.73 -9.48 8.40
N ALA A 198 -16.39 -8.50 7.57
CA ALA A 198 -17.22 -7.96 6.51
C ALA A 198 -16.35 -7.77 5.27
N ASN A 199 -16.90 -7.94 4.07
CA ASN A 199 -16.12 -7.88 2.84
C ASN A 199 -15.71 -6.42 2.53
N PRO A 200 -14.41 -6.06 2.64
CA PRO A 200 -13.97 -4.68 2.46
C PRO A 200 -14.00 -4.23 1.00
N MET A 201 -14.06 -5.17 0.04
CA MET A 201 -14.05 -4.85 -1.40
C MET A 201 -15.41 -4.34 -1.89
N ASN A 202 -16.50 -4.85 -1.32
CA ASN A 202 -17.87 -4.51 -1.73
C ASN A 202 -18.74 -3.95 -0.60
N GLY A 203 -18.21 -3.86 0.63
CA GLY A 203 -18.90 -3.34 1.80
C GLY A 203 -19.96 -4.29 2.40
N ARG A 204 -20.10 -5.51 1.89
CA ARG A 204 -21.13 -6.46 2.35
C ARG A 204 -20.79 -7.02 3.72
N ARG A 205 -21.75 -6.87 4.65
CA ARG A 205 -21.64 -7.33 6.03
C ARG A 205 -22.10 -8.77 6.23
N ASP A 206 -22.75 -9.36 5.24
CA ASP A 206 -23.18 -10.76 5.18
C ASP A 206 -22.12 -11.69 4.57
N GLU A 207 -20.96 -11.14 4.25
CA GLU A 207 -19.81 -11.86 3.73
C GLU A 207 -18.58 -11.71 4.63
N VAL A 208 -17.74 -12.74 4.64
CA VAL A 208 -16.42 -12.75 5.24
C VAL A 208 -15.40 -12.89 4.12
N ALA A 209 -14.35 -12.05 4.13
CA ALA A 209 -13.23 -12.16 3.21
C ALA A 209 -12.00 -12.68 3.96
N ILE A 210 -11.37 -13.75 3.45
CA ILE A 210 -10.22 -14.40 4.05
C ILE A 210 -9.07 -14.40 3.07
N ASN A 211 -7.90 -13.94 3.51
CA ASN A 211 -6.62 -14.11 2.83
C ASN A 211 -5.81 -15.17 3.58
N ALA A 212 -5.26 -16.16 2.85
CA ALA A 212 -4.55 -17.28 3.45
C ALA A 212 -3.26 -17.61 2.69
N ALA A 213 -2.14 -17.82 3.41
CA ALA A 213 -0.89 -18.29 2.85
C ALA A 213 -0.21 -19.30 3.79
N TRP A 214 0.82 -19.96 3.29
CA TRP A 214 1.59 -20.94 4.05
C TRP A 214 2.59 -20.27 5.01
N GLY A 215 2.82 -20.89 6.17
CA GLY A 215 3.78 -20.43 7.16
C GLY A 215 3.26 -19.28 8.03
N LEU A 216 4.17 -18.43 8.51
CA LEU A 216 3.87 -17.28 9.36
C LEU A 216 3.17 -16.17 8.56
N GLY A 217 2.27 -15.43 9.20
CA GLY A 217 1.46 -14.37 8.57
C GLY A 217 2.23 -13.14 8.09
N GLU A 218 3.52 -13.00 8.41
CA GLU A 218 4.35 -11.84 8.06
C GLU A 218 4.34 -11.56 6.56
N ALA A 219 4.51 -12.57 5.71
CA ALA A 219 4.52 -12.42 4.25
C ALA A 219 3.16 -11.97 3.67
N VAL A 220 2.05 -12.28 4.33
CA VAL A 220 0.71 -11.82 3.93
C VAL A 220 0.52 -10.34 4.31
N VAL A 221 0.91 -9.99 5.53
CA VAL A 221 0.76 -8.62 6.07
C VAL A 221 1.67 -7.64 5.34
N SER A 222 2.89 -8.05 4.99
CA SER A 222 3.86 -7.24 4.22
C SER A 222 3.56 -7.16 2.72
N GLY A 223 2.64 -8.00 2.21
CA GLY A 223 2.34 -8.08 0.77
C GLY A 223 3.40 -8.78 -0.08
N GLU A 224 4.30 -9.54 0.53
CA GLU A 224 5.38 -10.27 -0.15
C GLU A 224 4.89 -11.53 -0.88
N VAL A 225 3.72 -12.01 -0.53
CA VAL A 225 3.10 -13.19 -1.14
C VAL A 225 1.69 -12.85 -1.63
N SER A 226 1.30 -13.43 -2.78
CA SER A 226 -0.08 -13.38 -3.25
C SER A 226 -0.87 -14.51 -2.57
N PRO A 227 -1.70 -14.23 -1.54
CA PRO A 227 -2.43 -15.25 -0.80
C PRO A 227 -3.62 -15.79 -1.59
N ASP A 228 -4.16 -16.94 -1.15
CA ASP A 228 -5.50 -17.32 -1.55
C ASP A 228 -6.50 -16.30 -1.00
N THR A 229 -7.45 -15.90 -1.82
CA THR A 229 -8.55 -15.02 -1.41
C THR A 229 -9.85 -15.81 -1.45
N ILE A 230 -10.54 -15.88 -0.33
CA ILE A 230 -11.77 -16.65 -0.15
C ILE A 230 -12.86 -15.69 0.32
N VAL A 231 -14.01 -15.70 -0.35
CA VAL A 231 -15.22 -15.02 0.10
C VAL A 231 -16.22 -16.09 0.52
N ALA A 232 -16.68 -16.01 1.76
CA ALA A 232 -17.62 -16.94 2.35
C ALA A 232 -18.89 -16.23 2.86
N ASP A 233 -19.99 -16.94 2.90
CA ASP A 233 -21.21 -16.50 3.55
C ASP A 233 -20.99 -16.44 5.08
N LYS A 234 -21.24 -15.31 5.70
CA LYS A 234 -20.99 -15.11 7.12
C LYS A 234 -21.85 -15.99 8.03
N ALA A 235 -23.08 -16.29 7.62
CA ALA A 235 -24.02 -17.05 8.47
C ALA A 235 -23.69 -18.54 8.45
N THR A 236 -23.35 -19.09 7.27
CA THR A 236 -23.16 -20.53 7.05
C THR A 236 -21.69 -20.94 6.97
N GLY A 237 -20.80 -20.03 6.64
CA GLY A 237 -19.39 -20.31 6.33
C GLY A 237 -19.21 -21.02 4.97
N GLU A 238 -20.23 -21.05 4.12
CA GLU A 238 -20.15 -21.63 2.78
C GLU A 238 -19.32 -20.73 1.87
N VAL A 239 -18.38 -21.34 1.14
CA VAL A 239 -17.50 -20.62 0.21
C VAL A 239 -18.30 -20.19 -1.01
N LYS A 240 -18.38 -18.88 -1.25
CA LYS A 240 -19.01 -18.27 -2.45
C LYS A 240 -18.03 -18.08 -3.59
N GLU A 241 -16.82 -17.70 -3.28
CA GLU A 241 -15.77 -17.40 -4.26
C GLU A 241 -14.41 -17.77 -3.70
N ILE A 242 -13.53 -18.30 -4.54
CA ILE A 242 -12.14 -18.56 -4.21
C ILE A 242 -11.23 -18.21 -5.38
N ALA A 243 -10.19 -17.42 -5.09
CA ALA A 243 -9.08 -17.15 -5.99
C ALA A 243 -7.79 -17.70 -5.38
N ILE A 244 -7.20 -18.68 -6.03
CA ILE A 244 -5.94 -19.29 -5.59
C ILE A 244 -4.79 -18.35 -5.97
N GLY A 245 -4.04 -17.89 -4.97
CA GLY A 245 -2.88 -17.04 -5.14
C GLY A 245 -1.62 -17.80 -5.50
N ASP A 246 -0.63 -17.09 -6.03
CA ASP A 246 0.70 -17.63 -6.26
C ASP A 246 1.56 -17.52 -5.00
N LYS A 247 1.49 -18.51 -4.15
CA LYS A 247 2.19 -18.60 -2.87
C LYS A 247 3.64 -19.05 -3.06
N ALA A 248 4.42 -18.24 -3.80
CA ALA A 248 5.78 -18.59 -4.20
C ALA A 248 6.75 -18.77 -3.03
N VAL A 249 6.54 -18.00 -1.96
CA VAL A 249 7.37 -18.01 -0.74
C VAL A 249 6.50 -18.17 0.50
N MET A 250 7.08 -18.67 1.58
CA MET A 250 6.50 -18.68 2.91
C MET A 250 7.53 -18.21 3.93
N THR A 251 7.09 -17.51 4.96
CA THR A 251 7.94 -17.13 6.10
C THR A 251 7.91 -18.24 7.14
N VAL A 252 9.08 -18.66 7.59
CA VAL A 252 9.26 -19.69 8.61
C VAL A 252 10.19 -19.20 9.73
N PRO A 253 10.09 -19.75 10.96
CA PRO A 253 11.08 -19.48 12.00
C PRO A 253 12.47 -19.96 11.57
N ALA A 254 13.50 -19.10 11.74
CA ALA A 254 14.90 -19.42 11.52
C ALA A 254 15.61 -19.66 12.86
N LEU A 255 16.93 -19.85 12.85
CA LEU A 255 17.71 -19.95 14.08
C LEU A 255 17.56 -18.67 14.95
N HIS A 256 17.57 -17.53 14.29
CA HIS A 256 17.26 -16.22 14.86
C HIS A 256 16.31 -15.49 13.92
N GLY A 257 15.20 -14.94 14.43
CA GLY A 257 14.19 -14.26 13.61
C GLY A 257 13.46 -15.19 12.64
N THR A 258 13.10 -14.69 11.50
CA THR A 258 12.36 -15.38 10.42
C THR A 258 13.19 -15.48 9.16
N ALA A 259 12.86 -16.43 8.29
CA ALA A 259 13.46 -16.58 6.96
C ALA A 259 12.39 -16.91 5.93
N GLN A 260 12.59 -16.43 4.71
CA GLN A 260 11.76 -16.83 3.58
C GLN A 260 12.26 -18.16 3.00
N GLN A 261 11.31 -19.05 2.71
CA GLN A 261 11.57 -20.31 2.02
C GLN A 261 10.68 -20.40 0.78
N PRO A 262 11.22 -20.89 -0.36
CA PRO A 262 10.42 -21.15 -1.54
C PRO A 262 9.41 -22.28 -1.27
N VAL A 263 8.19 -22.12 -1.74
CA VAL A 263 7.12 -23.13 -1.67
C VAL A 263 7.20 -24.02 -2.90
N GLY A 264 7.21 -25.34 -2.70
CA GLY A 264 7.24 -26.30 -3.82
C GLY A 264 6.03 -26.16 -4.75
N PRO A 265 6.17 -26.48 -6.05
CA PRO A 265 5.16 -26.22 -7.09
C PRO A 265 3.76 -26.76 -6.76
N ALA A 266 3.68 -27.98 -6.22
CA ALA A 266 2.40 -28.61 -5.86
C ALA A 266 1.68 -27.85 -4.74
N ARG A 267 2.39 -27.43 -3.70
CA ARG A 267 1.84 -26.70 -2.56
C ARG A 267 1.54 -25.23 -2.92
N ARG A 268 2.32 -24.64 -3.83
CA ARG A 268 2.16 -23.27 -4.33
C ARG A 268 0.79 -23.07 -4.99
N ALA A 269 0.33 -24.05 -5.79
CA ALA A 269 -0.94 -24.03 -6.47
C ALA A 269 -2.09 -24.66 -5.65
N ALA A 270 -1.80 -25.26 -4.50
CA ALA A 270 -2.80 -25.88 -3.65
C ALA A 270 -3.55 -24.82 -2.83
N ARG A 271 -4.82 -25.08 -2.57
CA ARG A 271 -5.64 -24.29 -1.65
C ARG A 271 -5.10 -24.43 -0.22
N VAL A 272 -5.01 -23.31 0.51
CA VAL A 272 -4.46 -23.28 1.87
C VAL A 272 -5.45 -23.82 2.91
N LEU A 273 -6.72 -23.42 2.82
CA LEU A 273 -7.78 -23.85 3.74
C LEU A 273 -8.82 -24.68 3.00
N ASP A 274 -9.23 -25.81 3.56
CA ASP A 274 -10.39 -26.55 3.08
C ASP A 274 -11.72 -25.92 3.54
N ASP A 275 -12.86 -26.47 3.08
CA ASP A 275 -14.19 -25.92 3.39
C ASP A 275 -14.57 -26.07 4.88
N ALA A 276 -14.05 -27.07 5.58
CA ALA A 276 -14.29 -27.26 7.00
C ALA A 276 -13.52 -26.20 7.81
N GLN A 277 -12.26 -25.98 7.47
CA GLN A 277 -11.42 -24.94 8.05
C GLN A 277 -12.00 -23.53 7.79
N VAL A 278 -12.52 -23.28 6.59
CA VAL A 278 -13.18 -21.99 6.30
C VAL A 278 -14.40 -21.78 7.19
N ARG A 279 -15.26 -22.81 7.34
CA ARG A 279 -16.43 -22.71 8.24
C ARG A 279 -16.02 -22.46 9.69
N GLU A 280 -14.99 -23.14 10.18
CA GLU A 280 -14.47 -22.94 11.54
C GLU A 280 -13.92 -21.53 11.74
N LEU A 281 -13.12 -21.03 10.79
CA LEU A 281 -12.56 -19.69 10.85
C LEU A 281 -13.66 -18.60 10.78
N VAL A 282 -14.68 -18.79 9.93
CA VAL A 282 -15.84 -17.87 9.86
C VAL A 282 -16.61 -17.88 11.18
N ALA A 283 -16.82 -19.05 11.81
CA ALA A 283 -17.45 -19.13 13.12
C ALA A 283 -16.65 -18.41 14.21
N LEU A 284 -15.31 -18.53 14.16
CA LEU A 284 -14.40 -17.80 15.03
C LEU A 284 -14.53 -16.28 14.81
N GLY A 285 -14.53 -15.82 13.55
CA GLY A 285 -14.68 -14.41 13.18
C GLY A 285 -16.00 -13.82 13.66
N ARG A 286 -17.10 -14.57 13.59
CA ARG A 286 -18.40 -14.13 14.11
C ARG A 286 -18.36 -13.92 15.64
N ARG A 287 -17.66 -14.78 16.38
CA ARG A 287 -17.48 -14.60 17.83
C ARG A 287 -16.66 -13.36 18.14
N VAL A 288 -15.61 -13.10 17.36
CA VAL A 288 -14.80 -11.87 17.49
C VAL A 288 -15.65 -10.64 17.17
N GLU A 289 -16.39 -10.62 16.05
CA GLU A 289 -17.27 -9.49 15.70
C GLU A 289 -18.33 -9.22 16.76
N ALA A 290 -18.97 -10.27 17.29
CA ALA A 290 -19.97 -10.14 18.34
C ALA A 290 -19.39 -9.55 19.64
N LEU A 291 -18.13 -9.82 19.96
CA LEU A 291 -17.45 -9.26 21.12
C LEU A 291 -17.27 -7.73 21.02
N TYR A 292 -17.02 -7.22 19.79
CA TYR A 292 -16.77 -5.79 19.57
C TYR A 292 -17.98 -5.01 19.04
N ASP A 293 -19.07 -5.71 18.72
CA ASP A 293 -20.28 -5.14 18.09
C ASP A 293 -19.96 -4.33 16.81
N ALA A 294 -18.90 -4.72 16.11
CA ALA A 294 -18.41 -4.06 14.90
C ALA A 294 -17.60 -5.02 14.04
N PRO A 295 -17.63 -4.86 12.70
CA PRO A 295 -16.79 -5.63 11.80
C PRO A 295 -15.30 -5.52 12.14
N GLN A 296 -14.61 -6.66 12.10
CA GLN A 296 -13.22 -6.79 12.54
C GLN A 296 -12.30 -7.26 11.43
N ASP A 297 -11.09 -6.73 11.43
CA ASP A 297 -9.91 -7.20 10.75
C ASP A 297 -9.14 -8.08 11.75
N VAL A 298 -9.05 -9.39 11.45
CA VAL A 298 -8.53 -10.41 12.35
C VAL A 298 -7.32 -11.08 11.75
N GLU A 299 -6.16 -10.95 12.39
CA GLU A 299 -4.98 -11.75 12.09
C GLU A 299 -5.14 -13.12 12.75
N TRP A 300 -4.95 -14.18 11.98
CA TRP A 300 -5.11 -15.55 12.44
C TRP A 300 -3.97 -16.45 11.98
N CYS A 301 -3.78 -17.57 12.68
CA CYS A 301 -2.94 -18.67 12.20
C CYS A 301 -3.58 -20.03 12.50
N TRP A 302 -3.17 -21.02 11.73
CA TRP A 302 -3.52 -22.43 11.88
C TRP A 302 -2.28 -23.22 12.23
N ALA A 303 -2.34 -23.99 13.31
CA ALA A 303 -1.30 -24.89 13.74
C ALA A 303 -1.89 -26.03 14.58
N GLU A 304 -1.34 -27.22 14.45
CA GLU A 304 -1.69 -28.40 15.27
C GLU A 304 -3.20 -28.70 15.30
N GLY A 305 -3.89 -28.44 14.18
CA GLY A 305 -5.31 -28.69 14.04
C GLY A 305 -6.24 -27.66 14.68
N ALA A 306 -5.75 -26.46 15.03
CA ALA A 306 -6.54 -25.39 15.65
C ALA A 306 -6.22 -24.00 15.08
N PHE A 307 -7.22 -23.12 15.08
CA PHE A 307 -7.04 -21.70 14.78
C PHE A 307 -6.66 -20.92 16.03
N TYR A 308 -5.79 -19.93 15.84
CA TYR A 308 -5.44 -18.94 16.85
C TYR A 308 -5.70 -17.54 16.31
N VAL A 309 -6.22 -16.66 17.17
CA VAL A 309 -6.35 -15.22 16.90
C VAL A 309 -5.10 -14.53 17.41
N LEU A 310 -4.39 -13.85 16.51
CA LEU A 310 -3.14 -13.15 16.82
C LEU A 310 -3.34 -11.67 17.08
N GLN A 311 -4.36 -11.07 16.47
CA GLN A 311 -4.75 -9.67 16.63
C GLN A 311 -6.17 -9.49 16.10
N SER A 312 -6.91 -8.52 16.64
CA SER A 312 -8.18 -8.03 16.09
C SER A 312 -8.26 -6.52 16.22
N ARG A 313 -8.74 -5.87 15.16
CA ARG A 313 -9.01 -4.43 15.15
C ARG A 313 -10.27 -4.12 14.33
N PRO A 314 -10.98 -3.02 14.63
CA PRO A 314 -12.11 -2.60 13.83
C PRO A 314 -11.75 -2.33 12.37
N ILE A 315 -12.60 -2.73 11.43
CA ILE A 315 -12.43 -2.36 10.02
C ILE A 315 -12.83 -0.89 9.85
N THR A 316 -11.86 -0.01 9.72
CA THR A 316 -12.09 1.45 9.59
C THR A 316 -12.55 1.86 8.19
N THR A 317 -12.34 1.03 7.19
CA THR A 317 -12.73 1.28 5.78
C THR A 317 -14.20 1.01 5.49
N LEU A 318 -14.88 0.24 6.31
CA LEU A 318 -16.33 0.00 6.24
C LEU A 318 -17.08 1.13 6.95
N GLY A 319 -16.99 2.36 6.50
CA GLY A 319 -17.64 3.55 7.03
C GLY A 319 -18.59 3.31 8.20
N SER A 320 -18.09 3.49 9.44
CA SER A 320 -18.99 3.65 10.59
C SER A 320 -19.80 4.92 10.42
N PRO A 321 -21.09 4.95 10.73
CA PRO A 321 -21.83 6.21 10.75
C PRO A 321 -21.21 7.12 11.82
N GLY A 322 -20.22 7.96 11.40
CA GLY A 322 -19.59 8.93 12.31
C GLY A 322 -18.07 9.06 12.27
N SER A 323 -17.31 8.27 11.47
CA SER A 323 -15.85 8.36 11.46
C SER A 323 -15.32 9.60 10.72
N SER A 324 -14.31 10.22 11.30
CA SER A 324 -13.78 11.56 10.97
C SER A 324 -12.97 11.70 9.69
N LEU A 325 -12.70 10.62 8.94
CA LEU A 325 -12.12 10.73 7.58
C LEU A 325 -12.98 11.59 6.63
N ALA A 326 -14.29 11.71 6.94
CA ALA A 326 -15.19 12.64 6.26
C ALA A 326 -14.93 14.12 6.63
N ARG A 327 -14.25 14.42 7.73
CA ARG A 327 -13.98 15.79 8.19
C ARG A 327 -12.69 16.39 7.66
N GLN A 328 -11.71 15.57 7.26
CA GLN A 328 -10.43 16.05 6.71
C GLN A 328 -10.46 16.32 5.20
N ALA A 329 -11.44 15.77 4.47
CA ALA A 329 -11.70 16.17 3.09
C ALA A 329 -12.49 17.48 3.06
N GLY A 330 -11.92 18.53 3.66
CA GLY A 330 -12.34 19.94 3.68
C GLY A 330 -13.82 20.23 3.42
N ALA A 331 -14.39 21.12 4.16
CA ALA A 331 -15.63 21.92 4.11
C ALA A 331 -16.68 21.74 2.96
N TRP A 332 -16.57 20.72 2.11
CA TRP A 332 -17.39 20.48 0.92
C TRP A 332 -18.55 19.50 1.13
N ARG A 333 -18.66 18.83 2.32
CA ARG A 333 -19.62 17.75 2.50
C ARG A 333 -20.46 17.93 3.76
N SER A 334 -21.58 18.60 3.61
CA SER A 334 -22.66 18.62 4.60
C SER A 334 -23.59 17.40 4.50
N GLU A 335 -23.42 16.50 3.53
CA GLU A 335 -24.26 15.31 3.35
C GLU A 335 -23.49 14.03 3.68
N LYS A 336 -24.12 13.14 4.47
CA LYS A 336 -23.61 11.79 4.75
C LYS A 336 -23.54 10.99 3.45
N ILE A 337 -22.34 10.62 2.98
CA ILE A 337 -22.19 9.75 1.83
C ILE A 337 -22.58 8.34 2.25
N PRO A 338 -23.61 7.72 1.65
CA PRO A 338 -23.97 6.33 1.95
C PRO A 338 -22.85 5.37 1.52
N PRO A 339 -22.80 4.13 2.02
CA PRO A 339 -21.82 3.14 1.62
C PRO A 339 -21.94 2.84 0.11
N PRO A 340 -20.84 2.38 -0.56
CA PRO A 340 -20.85 2.11 -1.99
C PRO A 340 -21.96 1.18 -2.49
N SER A 341 -22.41 0.25 -1.65
CA SER A 341 -23.54 -0.64 -1.94
C SER A 341 -24.88 0.08 -2.09
N GLU A 342 -24.99 1.28 -1.52
CA GLU A 342 -26.17 2.13 -1.60
C GLU A 342 -26.05 3.23 -2.67
N TRP A 343 -24.89 3.35 -3.31
CA TRP A 343 -24.66 4.35 -4.34
C TRP A 343 -25.51 4.03 -5.56
N LYS A 344 -26.43 4.92 -5.82
CA LYS A 344 -27.27 4.86 -7.02
C LYS A 344 -26.76 5.88 -8.02
N GLY A 345 -26.53 5.44 -9.23
CA GLY A 345 -26.29 6.35 -10.33
C GLY A 345 -27.56 7.15 -10.67
N PRO A 346 -27.41 8.24 -11.40
CA PRO A 346 -28.53 9.12 -11.77
C PRO A 346 -29.70 8.38 -12.45
N ASN A 347 -29.39 7.34 -13.23
CA ASN A 347 -30.40 6.51 -13.91
C ASN A 347 -30.37 5.08 -13.33
N PRO A 348 -31.42 4.63 -12.59
CA PRO A 348 -31.45 3.29 -11.98
C PRO A 348 -31.48 2.15 -13.00
N LYS A 349 -31.72 2.43 -14.29
CA LYS A 349 -31.70 1.44 -15.39
C LYS A 349 -30.35 1.34 -16.09
N ALA A 350 -29.44 2.27 -15.87
CA ALA A 350 -28.11 2.25 -16.43
C ALA A 350 -27.14 1.41 -15.57
N ARG A 351 -26.14 0.83 -16.22
CA ARG A 351 -25.02 0.16 -15.52
C ARG A 351 -23.87 1.14 -15.37
N TYR A 352 -23.39 1.28 -14.15
CA TYR A 352 -22.21 2.09 -13.82
C TYR A 352 -21.05 1.18 -13.45
N MET A 353 -19.89 1.40 -14.06
CA MET A 353 -18.74 0.52 -13.93
C MET A 353 -17.48 1.33 -13.58
N ARG A 354 -16.65 0.80 -12.70
CA ARG A 354 -15.35 1.38 -12.34
C ARG A 354 -14.14 0.61 -12.89
N ASN A 355 -14.28 -0.27 -13.85
CA ASN A 355 -13.24 -1.14 -14.42
C ASN A 355 -11.86 -0.41 -14.48
N ASN A 356 -11.31 -0.25 -15.68
CA ASN A 356 -9.99 0.40 -15.89
C ASN A 356 -9.93 1.86 -15.45
N ILE A 357 -11.09 2.54 -15.25
CA ILE A 357 -11.07 3.95 -14.79
C ILE A 357 -10.54 4.06 -13.36
N VAL A 358 -10.62 2.98 -12.57
CA VAL A 358 -10.04 2.94 -11.22
C VAL A 358 -8.51 3.02 -11.24
N GLU A 359 -7.88 2.54 -12.30
CA GLU A 359 -6.43 2.62 -12.48
C GLU A 359 -5.98 4.02 -12.90
N LEU A 360 -6.88 4.78 -13.54
CA LEU A 360 -6.61 6.13 -14.05
C LEU A 360 -7.04 7.22 -13.07
N ILE A 361 -8.10 6.98 -12.30
CA ILE A 361 -8.69 7.92 -11.33
C ILE A 361 -9.12 7.09 -10.11
N PRO A 362 -8.16 6.65 -9.27
CA PRO A 362 -8.45 5.78 -8.13
C PRO A 362 -9.24 6.51 -7.02
N ASP A 363 -8.95 7.77 -6.83
CA ASP A 363 -9.47 8.61 -5.75
C ASP A 363 -10.69 9.43 -6.19
N PRO A 364 -11.41 10.10 -5.29
CA PRO A 364 -12.42 11.07 -5.64
C PRO A 364 -11.81 12.22 -6.45
N MET A 365 -12.44 12.53 -7.58
CA MET A 365 -11.99 13.61 -8.48
C MET A 365 -11.95 14.96 -7.75
N THR A 366 -10.87 15.72 -7.97
CA THR A 366 -10.82 17.11 -7.52
C THR A 366 -11.91 17.96 -8.20
N PRO A 367 -12.36 19.07 -7.60
CA PRO A 367 -13.35 19.96 -8.21
C PRO A 367 -12.93 20.45 -9.60
N LEU A 368 -11.64 20.73 -9.79
CA LEU A 368 -11.09 21.15 -11.08
C LEU A 368 -11.23 20.04 -12.13
N PHE A 369 -10.85 18.82 -11.78
CA PHE A 369 -10.95 17.69 -12.69
C PHE A 369 -12.39 17.27 -12.94
N ALA A 370 -13.26 17.26 -11.92
CA ALA A 370 -14.68 16.93 -12.06
C ALA A 370 -15.44 17.89 -12.97
N THR A 371 -15.02 19.16 -13.05
CA THR A 371 -15.65 20.18 -13.91
C THR A 371 -14.99 20.27 -15.28
N LEU A 372 -13.69 20.53 -15.31
CA LEU A 372 -12.95 20.78 -16.55
C LEU A 372 -12.50 19.48 -17.22
N GLY A 373 -11.83 18.61 -16.46
CA GLY A 373 -11.26 17.35 -17.01
C GLY A 373 -12.32 16.40 -17.50
N ARG A 374 -13.36 16.15 -16.69
CA ARG A 374 -14.47 15.27 -17.04
C ARG A 374 -15.21 15.74 -18.31
N ARG A 375 -15.41 17.05 -18.49
CA ARG A 375 -16.04 17.59 -19.69
C ARG A 375 -15.24 17.25 -20.95
N VAL A 376 -13.93 17.48 -20.92
CA VAL A 376 -13.04 17.17 -22.04
C VAL A 376 -13.03 15.67 -22.34
N ILE A 377 -12.99 14.83 -21.32
CA ILE A 377 -13.06 13.37 -21.47
C ILE A 377 -14.35 12.98 -22.19
N ASN A 378 -15.49 13.44 -21.71
CA ASN A 378 -16.80 13.10 -22.28
C ASN A 378 -16.92 13.56 -23.72
N GLU A 379 -16.53 14.79 -24.04
CA GLU A 379 -16.57 15.32 -25.40
C GLU A 379 -15.71 14.50 -26.38
N ARG A 380 -14.48 14.16 -25.99
CA ARG A 380 -13.56 13.40 -26.86
C ARG A 380 -13.98 11.94 -27.00
N MET A 381 -14.38 11.30 -25.91
CA MET A 381 -14.84 9.90 -25.94
C MET A 381 -16.15 9.74 -26.69
N SER A 382 -17.13 10.63 -26.49
CA SER A 382 -18.41 10.59 -27.20
C SER A 382 -18.21 10.74 -28.70
N ARG A 383 -17.34 11.68 -29.14
CA ARG A 383 -17.00 11.84 -30.55
C ARG A 383 -16.39 10.59 -31.15
N ALA A 384 -15.37 10.01 -30.49
CA ALA A 384 -14.74 8.80 -30.98
C ALA A 384 -15.70 7.60 -31.03
N MET A 385 -16.56 7.45 -30.02
CA MET A 385 -17.57 6.40 -30.04
C MET A 385 -18.55 6.57 -31.17
N ALA A 386 -18.98 7.80 -31.48
CA ALA A 386 -19.85 8.08 -32.63
C ALA A 386 -19.20 7.68 -33.98
N GLU A 387 -17.89 7.93 -34.14
CA GLU A 387 -17.12 7.51 -35.31
C GLU A 387 -17.07 5.99 -35.46
N TYR A 388 -16.74 5.27 -34.37
CA TYR A 388 -16.65 3.79 -34.38
C TYR A 388 -18.02 3.14 -34.62
N LEU A 389 -19.05 3.62 -33.92
CA LEU A 389 -20.41 3.11 -34.09
C LEU A 389 -21.04 3.52 -35.43
N GLY A 390 -20.50 4.54 -36.11
CA GLY A 390 -21.02 5.09 -37.35
C GLY A 390 -22.30 5.90 -37.17
N ARG A 391 -22.66 6.24 -35.94
CA ARG A 391 -23.83 7.03 -35.59
C ARG A 391 -23.68 7.64 -34.20
N SER A 392 -24.02 8.92 -34.04
CA SER A 392 -24.13 9.60 -32.76
C SER A 392 -25.41 9.24 -31.99
N GLY A 393 -25.45 9.47 -30.69
CA GLY A 393 -26.63 9.31 -29.84
C GLY A 393 -27.02 7.86 -29.56
N LEU A 394 -26.15 6.87 -29.82
CA LEU A 394 -26.38 5.48 -29.44
C LEU A 394 -26.01 5.20 -27.97
N ILE A 395 -25.03 5.92 -27.45
CA ILE A 395 -24.59 5.90 -26.05
C ILE A 395 -24.75 7.30 -25.47
N SER A 396 -24.76 7.39 -24.14
CA SER A 396 -24.80 8.67 -23.44
C SER A 396 -23.57 9.52 -23.78
N ASP A 397 -23.75 10.83 -23.94
CA ASP A 397 -22.65 11.79 -24.11
C ASP A 397 -21.89 11.98 -22.78
N GLU A 398 -22.47 11.65 -21.63
CA GLU A 398 -21.84 11.58 -20.34
C GLU A 398 -21.30 10.16 -20.09
N ILE A 399 -20.16 9.84 -20.71
CA ILE A 399 -19.50 8.53 -20.61
C ILE A 399 -18.87 8.35 -19.24
N VAL A 400 -18.25 9.40 -18.69
CA VAL A 400 -17.70 9.43 -17.34
C VAL A 400 -18.53 10.35 -16.47
N ILE A 401 -19.08 9.79 -15.40
CA ILE A 401 -19.90 10.54 -14.44
C ILE A 401 -19.36 10.41 -13.01
N PRO A 402 -19.59 11.42 -12.17
CA PRO A 402 -19.27 11.33 -10.76
C PRO A 402 -20.41 10.61 -10.01
N ILE A 403 -20.06 9.61 -9.20
CA ILE A 403 -20.93 9.06 -8.17
C ILE A 403 -20.21 9.22 -6.85
N HIS A 404 -20.73 10.06 -5.96
CA HIS A 404 -20.08 10.45 -4.70
C HIS A 404 -18.62 10.92 -4.87
N GLY A 405 -18.35 11.63 -5.96
CA GLY A 405 -17.02 12.15 -6.30
C GLY A 405 -16.12 11.19 -7.06
N TYR A 406 -16.40 9.90 -7.08
CA TYR A 406 -15.61 8.92 -7.83
C TYR A 406 -16.04 8.84 -9.30
N ALA A 407 -15.08 8.59 -10.19
CA ALA A 407 -15.32 8.42 -11.61
C ALA A 407 -15.94 7.04 -11.91
N TYR A 408 -17.02 7.03 -12.69
CA TYR A 408 -17.67 5.83 -13.19
C TYR A 408 -17.92 5.94 -14.69
N TYR A 409 -17.74 4.83 -15.43
CA TYR A 409 -18.28 4.73 -16.79
C TYR A 409 -19.79 4.54 -16.74
N ASN A 410 -20.49 5.35 -17.53
CA ASN A 410 -21.93 5.26 -17.72
C ASN A 410 -22.25 4.33 -18.90
N GLY A 411 -22.81 3.18 -18.60
CA GLY A 411 -23.26 2.18 -19.59
C GLY A 411 -24.68 2.41 -20.10
N GLU A 412 -25.12 3.66 -20.21
CA GLU A 412 -26.44 3.98 -20.71
C GLU A 412 -26.50 3.96 -22.26
N PHE A 413 -27.39 3.13 -22.79
CA PHE A 413 -27.64 3.02 -24.21
C PHE A 413 -29.00 3.62 -24.57
N SER A 414 -29.07 4.30 -25.71
CA SER A 414 -30.34 4.76 -26.25
C SER A 414 -31.25 3.59 -26.70
N ARG A 415 -32.55 3.85 -26.82
CA ARG A 415 -33.48 2.82 -27.30
C ARG A 415 -33.06 2.34 -28.69
N GLY A 416 -32.93 1.03 -28.86
CA GLY A 416 -32.50 0.39 -30.10
C GLY A 416 -30.99 0.39 -30.36
N ALA A 417 -30.17 1.01 -29.51
CA ALA A 417 -28.70 1.02 -29.68
C ALA A 417 -28.10 -0.37 -29.75
N ILE A 418 -28.53 -1.29 -28.89
CA ILE A 418 -28.05 -2.66 -28.90
C ILE A 418 -28.37 -3.36 -30.21
N GLY A 419 -29.61 -3.20 -30.73
CA GLY A 419 -30.00 -3.74 -32.04
C GLY A 419 -29.17 -3.14 -33.18
N TRP A 420 -28.92 -1.83 -33.15
CA TRP A 420 -28.05 -1.17 -34.12
C TRP A 420 -26.62 -1.74 -34.09
N ILE A 421 -26.02 -1.85 -32.90
CA ILE A 421 -24.66 -2.36 -32.71
C ILE A 421 -24.55 -3.80 -33.22
N LEU A 422 -25.51 -4.67 -32.90
CA LEU A 422 -25.51 -6.06 -33.35
C LEU A 422 -25.64 -6.12 -34.90
N LEU A 423 -26.55 -5.36 -35.48
CA LEU A 423 -26.77 -5.35 -36.93
C LEU A 423 -25.55 -4.82 -37.71
N HIS A 424 -24.82 -3.87 -37.14
CA HIS A 424 -23.67 -3.22 -37.80
C HIS A 424 -22.31 -3.69 -37.23
N SER A 425 -22.29 -4.76 -36.44
CA SER A 425 -21.11 -5.24 -35.72
C SER A 425 -19.88 -5.43 -36.61
N VAL A 426 -20.03 -6.03 -37.80
CA VAL A 426 -18.93 -6.22 -38.76
C VAL A 426 -18.37 -4.87 -39.24
N GLY A 427 -19.25 -3.91 -39.56
CA GLY A 427 -18.82 -2.56 -39.94
C GLY A 427 -18.14 -1.79 -38.81
N ILE A 428 -18.61 -1.96 -37.59
CA ILE A 428 -18.03 -1.38 -36.38
C ILE A 428 -16.62 -1.98 -36.15
N MET A 429 -16.51 -3.30 -36.18
CA MET A 429 -15.22 -4.00 -36.05
C MET A 429 -14.22 -3.54 -37.11
N ARG A 430 -14.69 -3.45 -38.40
CA ARG A 430 -13.83 -2.95 -39.47
C ARG A 430 -13.34 -1.53 -39.19
N ARG A 431 -14.20 -0.60 -38.76
CA ARG A 431 -13.80 0.78 -38.42
C ARG A 431 -12.85 0.84 -37.24
N MET A 432 -13.03 -0.01 -36.23
CA MET A 432 -12.14 -0.07 -35.07
C MET A 432 -10.73 -0.52 -35.45
N PHE A 433 -10.62 -1.58 -36.24
CA PHE A 433 -9.31 -2.21 -36.49
C PHE A 433 -8.60 -1.70 -37.73
N THR A 434 -9.33 -1.31 -38.81
CA THR A 434 -8.69 -0.75 -40.00
C THR A 434 -8.12 0.63 -39.69
N GLY A 435 -6.82 0.81 -39.90
CA GLY A 435 -6.09 2.06 -39.64
C GLY A 435 -5.91 2.38 -38.15
N ALA A 436 -6.04 1.40 -37.26
CA ALA A 436 -5.90 1.62 -35.80
C ALA A 436 -4.49 2.09 -35.41
N ILE A 437 -3.46 1.55 -36.07
CA ILE A 437 -2.06 1.93 -35.83
C ILE A 437 -1.82 3.35 -36.29
N GLU A 438 -2.29 3.69 -37.48
CA GLU A 438 -2.16 5.03 -38.08
C GLU A 438 -2.84 6.09 -37.19
N ARG A 439 -4.10 5.85 -36.80
CA ARG A 439 -4.81 6.75 -35.86
C ARG A 439 -4.08 6.95 -34.57
N TRP A 440 -3.53 5.87 -34.00
CA TRP A 440 -2.73 5.95 -32.78
C TRP A 440 -1.44 6.76 -32.98
N GLN A 441 -0.75 6.57 -34.10
CA GLN A 441 0.47 7.32 -34.42
C GLN A 441 0.19 8.81 -34.60
N GLU A 442 -0.90 9.16 -35.28
CA GLU A 442 -1.37 10.54 -35.47
C GLU A 442 -1.74 11.17 -34.13
N ALA A 443 -2.56 10.51 -33.31
CA ALA A 443 -2.93 11.00 -31.99
C ALA A 443 -1.71 11.17 -31.08
N ARG A 444 -0.73 10.25 -31.14
CA ARG A 444 0.52 10.36 -30.42
C ARG A 444 1.35 11.56 -30.87
N ALA A 445 1.41 11.82 -32.16
CA ALA A 445 2.14 12.97 -32.70
C ALA A 445 1.50 14.30 -32.29
N SER A 446 0.16 14.40 -32.39
CA SER A 446 -0.62 15.57 -31.93
C SER A 446 -0.43 15.83 -30.44
N TYR A 447 -0.53 14.79 -29.61
CA TYR A 447 -0.30 14.90 -28.17
C TYR A 447 1.11 15.38 -27.82
N LYS A 448 2.14 14.82 -28.47
CA LYS A 448 3.52 15.27 -28.28
C LYS A 448 3.73 16.73 -28.70
N ALA A 449 3.11 17.16 -29.79
CA ALA A 449 3.18 18.54 -30.25
C ALA A 449 2.50 19.49 -29.26
N ALA A 450 1.33 19.11 -28.74
CA ALA A 450 0.61 19.91 -27.74
C ALA A 450 1.41 20.03 -26.42
N VAL A 451 2.07 18.97 -25.99
CA VAL A 451 2.94 18.99 -24.80
C VAL A 451 4.15 19.91 -25.04
N ALA A 452 4.82 19.78 -26.19
CA ALA A 452 5.97 20.61 -26.53
C ALA A 452 5.61 22.10 -26.62
N ASP A 453 4.47 22.42 -27.25
CA ASP A 453 3.95 23.80 -27.28
C ASP A 453 3.64 24.31 -25.86
N GLY A 454 2.99 23.47 -25.04
CA GLY A 454 2.72 23.79 -23.64
C GLY A 454 4.00 24.08 -22.86
N GLN A 455 5.03 23.26 -23.01
CA GLN A 455 6.32 23.47 -22.32
C GLN A 455 7.07 24.72 -22.76
N ALA A 456 6.89 25.14 -24.01
CA ALA A 456 7.54 26.35 -24.55
C ALA A 456 6.86 27.65 -24.11
N ARG A 457 5.63 27.61 -23.57
CA ARG A 457 4.88 28.81 -23.20
C ARG A 457 5.32 29.40 -21.87
N PRO A 458 5.42 30.72 -21.74
CA PRO A 458 5.79 31.39 -20.48
C PRO A 458 4.56 31.53 -19.54
N TRP A 459 4.08 30.43 -19.00
CA TRP A 459 2.84 30.35 -18.21
C TRP A 459 2.75 31.36 -17.05
N ARG A 460 3.90 31.77 -16.50
CA ARG A 460 3.96 32.76 -15.40
C ARG A 460 3.50 34.14 -15.81
N THR A 461 3.46 34.45 -17.10
CA THR A 461 2.99 35.74 -17.62
C THR A 461 1.52 35.72 -18.01
N PHE A 462 0.88 34.54 -17.97
CA PHE A 462 -0.50 34.37 -18.38
C PHE A 462 -1.45 34.66 -17.22
N SER A 463 -2.65 35.16 -17.53
CA SER A 463 -3.74 35.25 -16.56
C SER A 463 -4.23 33.85 -16.16
N THR A 464 -4.81 33.72 -14.97
CA THR A 464 -5.43 32.46 -14.52
C THR A 464 -6.46 31.94 -15.51
N THR A 465 -7.26 32.81 -16.11
CA THR A 465 -8.25 32.45 -17.14
C THR A 465 -7.56 31.85 -18.36
N ALA A 466 -6.51 32.48 -18.87
CA ALA A 466 -5.77 31.98 -20.03
C ALA A 466 -5.10 30.62 -19.76
N ILE A 467 -4.63 30.36 -18.55
CA ILE A 467 -4.11 29.05 -18.14
C ILE A 467 -5.23 28.01 -18.10
N LEU A 468 -6.37 28.33 -17.49
CA LEU A 468 -7.52 27.43 -17.43
C LEU A 468 -8.09 27.10 -18.81
N ASP A 469 -8.07 28.05 -19.75
CA ASP A 469 -8.51 27.84 -21.13
C ASP A 469 -7.53 26.96 -21.95
N ALA A 470 -6.25 26.95 -21.57
CA ALA A 470 -5.25 26.13 -22.25
C ALA A 470 -5.27 24.64 -21.80
N VAL A 471 -5.70 24.35 -20.57
CA VAL A 471 -5.77 22.98 -20.05
C VAL A 471 -6.62 22.05 -20.92
N PRO A 472 -7.85 22.40 -21.37
CA PRO A 472 -8.67 21.57 -22.25
C PRO A 472 -8.00 21.18 -23.57
N ALA A 473 -7.16 22.05 -24.11
CA ALA A 473 -6.49 21.77 -25.37
C ALA A 473 -5.50 20.60 -25.23
N VAL A 474 -4.60 20.68 -24.25
CA VAL A 474 -3.59 19.64 -23.98
C VAL A 474 -4.26 18.34 -23.51
N LEU A 475 -5.21 18.44 -22.56
CA LEU A 475 -5.95 17.30 -22.06
C LEU A 475 -6.77 16.63 -23.18
N GLY A 476 -7.34 17.40 -24.09
CA GLY A 476 -8.08 16.87 -25.24
C GLY A 476 -7.21 16.00 -26.15
N GLU A 477 -5.97 16.38 -26.41
CA GLU A 477 -5.02 15.56 -27.19
C GLU A 477 -4.57 14.32 -26.40
N ALA A 478 -4.36 14.43 -25.09
CA ALA A 478 -4.06 13.27 -24.23
C ALA A 478 -5.21 12.24 -24.25
N ILE A 479 -6.46 12.70 -24.18
CA ILE A 479 -7.63 11.82 -24.25
C ILE A 479 -7.80 11.22 -25.65
N ALA A 480 -7.55 11.97 -26.72
CA ALA A 480 -7.58 11.44 -28.08
C ALA A 480 -6.55 10.30 -28.26
N TYR A 481 -5.33 10.48 -27.73
CA TYR A 481 -4.31 9.44 -27.70
C TYR A 481 -4.76 8.21 -26.90
N TYR A 482 -5.31 8.40 -25.70
CA TYR A 482 -5.85 7.32 -24.87
C TYR A 482 -6.97 6.55 -25.60
N VAL A 483 -7.92 7.25 -26.18
CA VAL A 483 -9.04 6.63 -26.92
C VAL A 483 -8.53 5.82 -28.11
N ALA A 484 -7.55 6.31 -28.86
CA ALA A 484 -6.94 5.55 -29.95
C ALA A 484 -6.29 4.23 -29.47
N CYS A 485 -5.72 4.22 -28.26
CA CYS A 485 -5.21 2.99 -27.65
C CYS A 485 -6.32 2.02 -27.28
N VAL A 486 -7.33 2.48 -26.51
CA VAL A 486 -8.33 1.59 -25.90
C VAL A 486 -9.38 1.11 -26.89
N SER A 487 -9.61 1.83 -27.99
CA SER A 487 -10.62 1.47 -28.99
C SER A 487 -10.08 0.66 -30.18
N GLY A 488 -8.75 0.57 -30.34
CA GLY A 488 -8.12 -0.13 -31.45
C GLY A 488 -7.04 -1.11 -31.02
N LEU A 489 -5.96 -0.60 -30.44
CA LEU A 489 -4.77 -1.42 -30.15
C LEU A 489 -5.00 -2.44 -29.04
N ILE A 490 -5.61 -2.05 -27.92
CA ILE A 490 -5.84 -2.96 -26.79
C ILE A 490 -6.79 -4.10 -27.15
N PRO A 491 -7.96 -3.86 -27.78
CA PRO A 491 -8.83 -4.93 -28.27
C PRO A 491 -8.16 -5.84 -29.30
N ALA A 492 -7.34 -5.30 -30.20
CA ALA A 492 -6.58 -6.08 -31.16
C ALA A 492 -5.57 -7.01 -30.48
N ALA A 493 -4.86 -6.51 -29.45
CA ALA A 493 -3.93 -7.30 -28.65
C ALA A 493 -4.67 -8.46 -27.94
N TRP A 494 -5.79 -8.19 -27.28
CA TRP A 494 -6.57 -9.22 -26.59
C TRP A 494 -7.10 -10.30 -27.54
N ILE A 495 -7.60 -9.91 -28.73
CA ILE A 495 -8.05 -10.86 -29.75
C ILE A 495 -6.88 -11.71 -30.23
N SER A 496 -5.72 -11.10 -30.50
CA SER A 496 -4.50 -11.79 -30.91
C SER A 496 -4.02 -12.79 -29.84
N GLU A 497 -4.00 -12.37 -28.57
CA GLU A 497 -3.67 -13.25 -27.44
C GLU A 497 -4.65 -14.41 -27.32
N GLY A 498 -5.94 -14.14 -27.42
CA GLY A 498 -6.99 -15.17 -27.39
C GLY A 498 -6.83 -16.19 -28.51
N LEU A 499 -6.61 -15.73 -29.73
CA LEU A 499 -6.36 -16.58 -30.90
C LEU A 499 -5.09 -17.40 -30.73
N PHE A 500 -3.98 -16.76 -30.32
CA PHE A 500 -2.73 -17.47 -30.04
C PHE A 500 -2.95 -18.56 -28.97
N THR A 501 -3.63 -18.23 -27.88
CA THR A 501 -3.91 -19.15 -26.78
C THR A 501 -4.72 -20.36 -27.26
N ILE A 502 -5.75 -20.15 -28.08
CA ILE A 502 -6.58 -21.22 -28.64
C ILE A 502 -5.74 -22.10 -29.57
N VAL A 503 -5.05 -21.51 -30.55
CA VAL A 503 -4.22 -22.24 -31.51
C VAL A 503 -3.14 -23.03 -30.80
N TYR A 504 -2.42 -22.39 -29.86
CA TYR A 504 -1.38 -23.05 -29.09
C TYR A 504 -1.91 -24.24 -28.30
N LYS A 505 -2.99 -24.06 -27.54
CA LYS A 505 -3.59 -25.12 -26.72
C LYS A 505 -4.14 -26.28 -27.55
N THR A 506 -4.71 -25.99 -28.71
CA THR A 506 -5.42 -27.02 -29.50
C THR A 506 -4.54 -27.74 -30.51
N LEU A 507 -3.54 -27.04 -31.09
CA LEU A 507 -2.76 -27.57 -32.21
C LEU A 507 -1.29 -27.78 -31.91
N ILE A 508 -0.71 -27.08 -30.94
CA ILE A 508 0.74 -27.03 -30.73
C ILE A 508 1.15 -27.69 -29.42
N ARG A 509 0.48 -27.36 -28.31
CA ARG A 509 0.88 -27.75 -26.96
C ARG A 509 0.85 -29.24 -26.72
N ARG A 510 1.98 -29.81 -26.24
CA ARG A 510 2.09 -31.17 -25.70
C ARG A 510 1.89 -31.13 -24.18
N ARG A 511 1.77 -32.34 -23.56
CA ARG A 511 1.38 -32.50 -22.15
C ARG A 511 2.30 -31.74 -21.16
N ASP A 512 3.60 -31.68 -21.46
CA ASP A 512 4.62 -31.11 -20.59
C ASP A 512 5.09 -29.69 -21.03
N ASP A 513 4.49 -29.14 -22.10
CA ASP A 513 4.85 -27.83 -22.59
C ASP A 513 4.28 -26.70 -21.68
N PRO A 514 4.97 -25.56 -21.57
CA PRO A 514 4.52 -24.42 -20.77
C PRO A 514 3.14 -23.89 -21.21
N GLY A 515 2.50 -23.09 -20.38
CA GLY A 515 1.25 -22.41 -20.72
C GLY A 515 1.43 -21.36 -21.82
N ALA A 516 0.36 -21.06 -22.58
CA ALA A 516 0.41 -20.02 -23.63
C ALA A 516 0.88 -18.65 -23.10
N ALA A 517 0.51 -18.31 -21.87
CA ALA A 517 0.90 -17.05 -21.23
C ALA A 517 2.43 -16.87 -21.12
N THR A 518 3.20 -17.96 -20.97
CA THR A 518 4.66 -17.91 -20.89
C THR A 518 5.31 -17.28 -22.13
N PHE A 519 4.71 -17.48 -23.31
CA PHE A 519 5.22 -16.91 -24.57
C PHE A 519 4.82 -15.45 -24.78
N LEU A 520 3.93 -14.92 -23.95
CA LEU A 520 3.47 -13.53 -23.99
C LEU A 520 4.19 -12.66 -22.95
N LEU A 521 4.97 -13.28 -22.06
CA LEU A 521 5.84 -12.62 -21.10
C LEU A 521 7.16 -12.21 -21.78
N GLY A 522 7.81 -11.18 -21.25
CA GLY A 522 9.17 -10.81 -21.71
C GLY A 522 9.25 -9.48 -22.46
N PHE A 523 8.15 -8.78 -22.70
CA PHE A 523 8.19 -7.44 -23.27
C PHE A 523 8.38 -6.39 -22.16
N ASP A 524 9.44 -5.60 -22.26
CA ASP A 524 9.69 -4.49 -21.36
C ASP A 524 8.70 -3.35 -21.61
N SER A 525 7.75 -3.20 -20.72
CA SER A 525 6.91 -1.99 -20.66
C SER A 525 7.73 -0.76 -20.24
N VAL A 526 7.24 0.45 -20.47
CA VAL A 526 7.93 1.68 -20.06
C VAL A 526 8.23 1.69 -18.55
N PRO A 527 7.32 1.32 -17.64
CA PRO A 527 7.61 1.20 -16.22
C PRO A 527 8.73 0.21 -15.92
N ILE A 528 8.71 -0.99 -16.52
CA ILE A 528 9.76 -2.01 -16.33
C ILE A 528 11.13 -1.49 -16.82
N ARG A 529 11.17 -0.83 -17.97
CA ARG A 529 12.41 -0.21 -18.47
C ARG A 529 12.91 0.90 -17.53
N GLY A 530 12.00 1.70 -16.98
CA GLY A 530 12.33 2.73 -15.99
C GLY A 530 12.92 2.13 -14.72
N GLU A 531 12.31 1.06 -14.20
CA GLU A 531 12.80 0.35 -13.01
C GLU A 531 14.19 -0.26 -13.26
N LYS A 532 14.40 -0.93 -14.41
CA LYS A 532 15.71 -1.47 -14.81
C LYS A 532 16.77 -0.39 -14.92
N ALA A 533 16.47 0.72 -15.59
CA ALA A 533 17.40 1.83 -15.74
C ALA A 533 17.78 2.45 -14.38
N LEU A 534 16.83 2.50 -13.43
CA LEU A 534 17.08 2.98 -12.08
C LEU A 534 17.96 2.01 -11.29
N TYR A 535 17.70 0.70 -11.43
CA TYR A 535 18.53 -0.36 -10.84
C TYR A 535 19.96 -0.34 -11.39
N ASP A 536 20.13 -0.21 -12.70
CA ASP A 536 21.44 -0.11 -13.35
C ASP A 536 22.21 1.11 -12.87
N LEU A 537 21.51 2.25 -12.68
CA LEU A 537 22.10 3.45 -12.10
C LEU A 537 22.54 3.23 -10.66
N ALA A 538 21.76 2.51 -9.87
CA ALA A 538 22.12 2.16 -8.48
C ALA A 538 23.31 1.18 -8.43
N ALA A 539 23.35 0.19 -9.31
CA ALA A 539 24.47 -0.74 -9.45
C ALA A 539 25.77 0.01 -9.85
N TRP A 540 25.65 0.96 -10.79
CA TRP A 540 26.76 1.83 -11.20
C TRP A 540 27.27 2.70 -10.04
N ALA A 541 26.39 3.26 -9.22
CA ALA A 541 26.75 4.06 -8.04
C ALA A 541 27.37 3.19 -6.94
N ARG A 542 26.86 1.98 -6.71
CA ARG A 542 27.35 1.01 -5.72
C ARG A 542 28.81 0.61 -5.99
N ALA A 543 29.21 0.53 -7.26
CA ALA A 543 30.59 0.26 -7.66
C ALA A 543 31.58 1.41 -7.34
N ARG A 544 31.09 2.52 -6.73
CA ARG A 544 31.86 3.73 -6.38
C ARG A 544 31.65 4.08 -4.91
N PRO A 545 32.44 3.48 -3.98
CA PRO A 545 32.15 3.53 -2.54
C PRO A 545 31.95 4.95 -1.98
N ALA A 546 32.82 5.90 -2.33
CA ALA A 546 32.69 7.29 -1.86
C ALA A 546 31.40 7.98 -2.34
N LEU A 547 30.94 7.67 -3.55
CA LEU A 547 29.66 8.16 -4.08
C LEU A 547 28.49 7.45 -3.38
N ALA A 548 28.56 6.14 -3.20
CA ALA A 548 27.51 5.37 -2.59
C ALA A 548 27.26 5.82 -1.15
N GLU A 549 28.31 6.02 -0.37
CA GLU A 549 28.24 6.57 1.00
C GLU A 549 27.60 7.97 0.99
N LEU A 550 28.09 8.89 0.16
CA LEU A 550 27.53 10.23 0.01
C LEU A 550 26.03 10.19 -0.33
N LEU A 551 25.60 9.33 -1.26
CA LEU A 551 24.20 9.22 -1.69
C LEU A 551 23.32 8.61 -0.61
N LEU A 552 23.82 7.67 0.17
CA LEU A 552 23.09 7.04 1.28
C LEU A 552 22.94 8.01 2.45
N ASP A 553 24.00 8.76 2.77
CA ASP A 553 24.04 9.71 3.89
C ASP A 553 23.27 11.00 3.59
N THR A 554 23.18 11.41 2.30
CA THR A 554 22.43 12.60 1.93
C THR A 554 20.92 12.33 2.03
N PRO A 555 20.14 13.14 2.76
CA PRO A 555 18.68 13.01 2.84
C PRO A 555 18.01 13.02 1.46
N THR A 556 16.96 12.20 1.30
CA THR A 556 16.29 12.03 -0.01
C THR A 556 15.64 13.31 -0.53
N ASP A 557 15.11 14.14 0.36
CA ASP A 557 14.52 15.44 0.04
C ASP A 557 15.58 16.44 -0.44
N GLN A 558 16.78 16.40 0.12
CA GLN A 558 17.91 17.22 -0.31
C GLN A 558 18.40 16.80 -1.70
N LEU A 559 18.50 15.48 -1.96
CA LEU A 559 18.78 14.96 -3.30
C LEU A 559 17.66 15.35 -4.28
N ALA A 560 16.40 15.26 -3.86
CA ALA A 560 15.23 15.62 -4.66
C ALA A 560 15.19 17.11 -5.01
N ALA A 561 15.49 17.97 -4.05
CA ALA A 561 15.54 19.43 -4.27
C ALA A 561 16.51 19.82 -5.38
N GLY A 562 17.63 19.12 -5.48
CA GLY A 562 18.59 19.36 -6.54
C GLY A 562 18.38 18.58 -7.84
N ALA A 563 17.54 17.55 -7.82
CA ALA A 563 17.18 16.78 -9.00
C ALA A 563 15.96 17.36 -9.75
N ARG A 564 15.15 18.24 -9.09
CA ARG A 564 13.97 18.84 -9.70
C ARG A 564 14.34 19.60 -10.97
N MET A 565 13.68 19.26 -12.05
CA MET A 565 13.78 19.93 -13.35
C MET A 565 12.87 21.16 -13.36
N ALA A 566 13.11 22.15 -12.48
CA ALA A 566 12.34 23.39 -12.51
C ALA A 566 12.77 24.24 -13.73
N PRO A 567 11.84 24.66 -14.60
CA PRO A 567 12.17 25.46 -15.77
C PRO A 567 12.67 26.87 -15.46
N CYS A 568 12.55 27.39 -14.26
CA CYS A 568 12.99 28.76 -13.87
C CYS A 568 13.02 28.91 -12.35
N GLY A 569 14.17 28.76 -11.71
CA GLY A 569 14.43 29.11 -10.33
C GLY A 569 15.92 29.37 -10.09
N PRO A 570 16.30 30.09 -9.01
CA PRO A 570 17.70 30.22 -8.65
C PRO A 570 18.33 28.84 -8.43
N PRO A 571 19.68 28.68 -8.54
CA PRO A 571 20.36 27.39 -8.43
C PRO A 571 19.92 26.68 -7.15
N CYS A 572 19.40 25.45 -7.34
CA CYS A 572 18.88 24.63 -6.25
C CYS A 572 20.04 24.15 -5.38
N GLY A 573 19.82 24.01 -4.08
CA GLY A 573 20.80 23.78 -3.03
C GLY A 573 21.76 22.58 -3.16
N LEU A 574 21.75 21.81 -4.25
CA LEU A 574 22.79 20.82 -4.56
C LEU A 574 24.10 21.44 -5.07
N ASP A 575 24.06 22.64 -5.63
CA ASP A 575 25.26 23.34 -6.08
C ASP A 575 26.08 23.88 -4.88
N THR A 576 25.48 23.91 -3.69
CA THR A 576 26.09 24.35 -2.43
C THR A 576 26.42 23.19 -1.47
N MET A 577 26.14 21.94 -1.86
CA MET A 577 26.39 20.77 -1.01
C MET A 577 27.91 20.49 -0.96
N PRO A 578 28.50 20.30 0.23
CA PRO A 578 29.89 19.89 0.35
C PRO A 578 30.06 18.46 -0.16
N VAL A 579 30.59 18.32 -1.36
CA VAL A 579 30.92 17.03 -1.96
C VAL A 579 32.41 16.73 -1.72
N PRO A 580 32.76 15.60 -1.08
CA PRO A 580 34.16 15.19 -0.93
C PRO A 580 34.87 15.12 -2.29
N ASP A 581 36.12 15.56 -2.37
CA ASP A 581 36.87 15.57 -3.62
C ASP A 581 36.95 14.18 -4.26
N ALA A 582 37.03 13.12 -3.45
CA ALA A 582 37.02 11.72 -3.89
C ALA A 582 35.72 11.27 -4.58
N ALA A 583 34.61 11.97 -4.34
CA ALA A 583 33.30 11.65 -4.93
C ALA A 583 32.86 12.66 -6.01
N ARG A 584 33.55 13.78 -6.19
CA ARG A 584 33.09 14.93 -6.98
C ARG A 584 32.77 14.59 -8.44
N GLU A 585 33.68 13.94 -9.14
CA GLU A 585 33.47 13.56 -10.54
C GLU A 585 32.30 12.55 -10.68
N ALA A 586 32.27 11.54 -9.84
CA ALA A 586 31.22 10.52 -9.83
C ALA A 586 29.85 11.12 -9.43
N TRP A 587 29.84 12.15 -8.56
CA TRP A 587 28.65 12.89 -8.18
C TRP A 587 28.04 13.66 -9.35
N GLU A 588 28.86 14.40 -10.11
CA GLU A 588 28.37 15.12 -11.30
C GLU A 588 27.85 14.17 -12.37
N GLU A 589 28.54 13.05 -12.58
CA GLU A 589 28.07 12.02 -13.51
C GLU A 589 26.75 11.39 -13.04
N TRP A 590 26.61 11.09 -11.75
CA TRP A 590 25.36 10.58 -11.18
C TRP A 590 24.21 11.57 -11.37
N ARG A 591 24.43 12.85 -11.10
CA ARG A 591 23.45 13.91 -11.32
C ARG A 591 22.97 13.96 -12.77
N ALA A 592 23.90 13.90 -13.70
CA ALA A 592 23.58 13.91 -15.13
C ALA A 592 22.76 12.67 -15.53
N ARG A 593 23.15 11.48 -15.06
CA ARG A 593 22.44 10.22 -15.34
C ARG A 593 21.06 10.18 -14.70
N PHE A 594 20.91 10.64 -13.47
CA PHE A 594 19.63 10.69 -12.78
C PHE A 594 18.67 11.71 -13.44
N ARG A 595 19.17 12.87 -13.85
CA ARG A 595 18.40 13.83 -14.64
C ARG A 595 17.96 13.23 -16.00
N ALA A 596 18.82 12.51 -16.67
CA ALA A 596 18.47 11.80 -17.91
C ALA A 596 17.37 10.75 -17.66
N HIS A 597 17.45 10.02 -16.55
CA HIS A 597 16.42 9.09 -16.14
C HIS A 597 15.06 9.79 -15.91
N LEU A 598 15.03 10.91 -15.17
CA LEU A 598 13.82 11.69 -14.97
C LEU A 598 13.29 12.30 -16.30
N ALA A 599 14.16 12.77 -17.18
CA ALA A 599 13.75 13.27 -18.49
C ALA A 599 13.07 12.18 -19.34
N GLN A 600 13.52 10.94 -19.23
CA GLN A 600 12.99 9.81 -20.00
C GLN A 600 11.74 9.17 -19.36
N TYR A 601 11.70 9.03 -18.03
CA TYR A 601 10.68 8.28 -17.31
C TYR A 601 9.86 9.11 -16.31
N GLY A 602 10.32 10.33 -15.98
CA GLY A 602 9.73 11.16 -14.93
C GLY A 602 8.36 11.76 -15.26
N ALA A 603 7.92 11.71 -16.53
CA ALA A 603 6.58 12.14 -16.93
C ALA A 603 5.54 11.01 -16.84
N THR A 604 5.85 9.89 -16.19
CA THR A 604 4.90 8.79 -15.99
C THR A 604 3.77 9.24 -15.07
N ILE A 605 2.52 9.17 -15.56
CA ILE A 605 1.32 9.55 -14.82
C ILE A 605 0.70 8.29 -14.23
N TYR A 606 0.43 8.30 -12.93
CA TYR A 606 -0.28 7.24 -12.20
C TYR A 606 -1.73 7.61 -11.89
N ASP A 607 -2.11 8.87 -12.12
CA ASP A 607 -3.44 9.40 -11.89
C ASP A 607 -3.71 10.52 -12.90
N LEU A 608 -4.86 10.47 -13.58
CA LEU A 608 -5.27 11.53 -14.52
C LEU A 608 -5.72 12.81 -13.81
N ASP A 609 -6.04 12.75 -12.51
CA ASP A 609 -6.33 13.95 -11.74
C ASP A 609 -5.04 14.73 -11.51
N LEU A 610 -5.07 16.00 -11.90
CA LEU A 610 -3.91 16.90 -11.94
C LEU A 610 -3.31 17.23 -10.56
N GLN A 611 -3.82 16.66 -9.49
CA GLN A 611 -3.37 16.93 -8.12
C GLN A 611 -2.05 16.22 -7.76
N LYS A 612 -1.79 15.05 -8.34
CA LYS A 612 -0.62 14.26 -7.97
C LYS A 612 0.60 14.64 -8.81
N PRO A 613 1.76 14.95 -8.17
CA PRO A 613 2.97 15.29 -8.89
C PRO A 613 3.50 14.07 -9.65
N THR A 614 4.09 14.31 -10.82
CA THR A 614 4.84 13.28 -11.55
C THR A 614 6.22 13.07 -10.89
N PRO A 615 6.93 11.96 -11.18
CA PRO A 615 8.32 11.78 -10.72
C PRO A 615 9.28 12.91 -11.14
N ALA A 616 8.98 13.63 -12.24
CA ALA A 616 9.75 14.80 -12.64
C ALA A 616 9.45 16.04 -11.76
N ASP A 617 8.21 16.17 -11.27
CA ASP A 617 7.81 17.25 -10.37
C ASP A 617 8.27 17.00 -8.93
N ASP A 618 8.18 15.73 -8.48
CA ASP A 618 8.67 15.27 -7.19
C ASP A 618 9.48 13.98 -7.33
N PRO A 619 10.81 14.06 -7.45
CA PRO A 619 11.69 12.90 -7.59
C PRO A 619 11.95 12.13 -6.29
N ALA A 620 11.43 12.56 -5.13
CA ALA A 620 11.70 11.93 -3.85
C ALA A 620 11.29 10.44 -3.79
N PRO A 621 10.11 10.00 -4.29
CA PRO A 621 9.76 8.58 -4.35
C PRO A 621 10.72 7.76 -5.22
N THR A 622 11.13 8.30 -6.37
CA THR A 622 12.11 7.65 -7.28
C THR A 622 13.48 7.51 -6.62
N LEU A 623 13.93 8.55 -5.89
CA LEU A 623 15.17 8.50 -5.11
C LEU A 623 15.08 7.53 -3.93
N GLY A 624 13.93 7.38 -3.32
CA GLY A 624 13.68 6.36 -2.30
C GLY A 624 13.91 4.96 -2.86
N THR A 625 13.30 4.64 -4.01
CA THR A 625 13.51 3.36 -4.72
C THR A 625 14.97 3.19 -5.17
N PHE A 626 15.60 4.24 -5.68
CA PHE A 626 17.03 4.22 -6.02
C PHE A 626 17.92 3.86 -4.83
N LYS A 627 17.66 4.42 -3.65
CA LYS A 627 18.40 4.12 -2.42
C LYS A 627 18.18 2.68 -1.93
N LEU A 628 16.98 2.12 -2.08
CA LEU A 628 16.74 0.70 -1.82
C LEU A 628 17.61 -0.19 -2.71
N PHE A 629 17.65 0.11 -4.00
CA PHE A 629 18.53 -0.58 -4.92
C PHE A 629 20.02 -0.37 -4.58
N LEU A 630 20.41 0.83 -4.17
CA LEU A 630 21.78 1.15 -3.79
C LEU A 630 22.25 0.36 -2.56
N ARG A 631 21.37 0.12 -1.58
CA ARG A 631 21.63 -0.74 -0.41
C ARG A 631 21.65 -2.22 -0.73
N GLY A 632 21.12 -2.65 -1.88
CA GLY A 632 20.95 -4.05 -2.24
C GLY A 632 19.71 -4.70 -1.62
N GLU A 633 18.79 -3.90 -1.09
CA GLU A 633 17.55 -4.35 -0.45
C GLU A 633 16.42 -4.61 -1.47
N GLY A 634 16.51 -4.04 -2.66
CA GLY A 634 15.55 -4.25 -3.74
C GLY A 634 15.85 -5.47 -4.59
N SER A 635 14.81 -6.19 -5.03
CA SER A 635 14.96 -7.32 -5.97
C SER A 635 15.45 -6.85 -7.34
N ASP A 636 16.39 -7.61 -7.94
CA ASP A 636 16.90 -7.33 -9.27
C ASP A 636 15.79 -7.46 -10.34
N PRO A 637 15.40 -6.37 -11.04
CA PRO A 637 14.35 -6.41 -12.05
C PRO A 637 14.74 -7.20 -13.29
N HIS A 638 16.04 -7.32 -13.62
CA HIS A 638 16.53 -8.14 -14.72
C HIS A 638 16.41 -9.63 -14.38
N ALA A 639 16.77 -10.02 -13.14
CA ALA A 639 16.64 -11.40 -12.68
C ALA A 639 15.16 -11.82 -12.56
N ARG A 640 14.27 -10.94 -12.08
CA ARG A 640 12.83 -11.21 -12.03
C ARG A 640 12.26 -11.52 -13.40
N GLN A 641 12.66 -10.77 -14.42
CA GLN A 641 12.19 -11.01 -15.79
C GLN A 641 12.79 -12.25 -16.40
N ALA A 642 14.06 -12.56 -16.12
CA ALA A 642 14.71 -13.77 -16.63
C ALA A 642 14.12 -15.04 -15.99
N ALA A 643 13.52 -14.93 -14.82
CA ALA A 643 12.85 -16.02 -14.10
C ALA A 643 11.36 -16.18 -14.48
N ALA A 644 10.75 -15.16 -15.10
CA ALA A 644 9.38 -15.17 -15.60
C ALA A 644 9.33 -15.73 -17.03
#